data_0cbc23589378ca78e77be280681e66c8
#
_entry.id   0cbc23589378ca78e77be280681e66c8
#
_cell.length_a   1.000
_cell.length_b   1.000
_cell.length_c   1.000
_cell.angle_alpha   90.00
_cell.angle_beta   90.00
_cell.angle_gamma   90.00
#
_symmetry.space_group_name_H-M   'P 1'
#
loop_
_entity.id
_entity.type
_entity.pdbx_description
1 polymer ?
#
loop_
_entity_poly.entity_id
_entity_poly.type
_entity_poly.pdbx_seq_one_letter_code
_entity_poly.pdbx_strand_id
1 'polypeptide(L)'
;PNAIALTEYQAKIFFGNEDPIGKTFSAKYTYENETITYEVAAVIKEYPQSFLKFNALAGTTSQFNGGPTLLLVNDLFNIDTFTQKLKDDKVPTFNGTGQYYFYTLQESYFQEQTYTQEYIPYIHRNQKDLLYVGLFSAILILVIACFNYANLSFSRILQQVRMIYTQKVMGASAGQIHRQLFLDTFLTVLIAFFLSLLLTLDFLPAFNQIVSGRISLGFFFSGQVLPVIVALILALSIIPSLYMSHKINSLSHSEYKSFTTGTRKRTIISGLSILQFAISIALVFATLTVRQQLTLTQTNGERYRDLIEIADWSGNHIQTFSEEIRRYPSIEEMCLSRSGIIQFNLRTMVLKDENGNELNYTLGQYEGDSTFLKVMKINILQGLSEREALKQYSTPVYINEQYARLLVPKGENPVGKPVRLYDTEFGKMEKEGEPIAIIAGIVENLYTGTLRQEVYPSLTYLTHTPPYNLVQVRLKKEHRAEALTLLQQTWEKINPNVPFEYQDIYEEFMLSNRKTIELAHLLIMYSIISLLLTAFGLFGMALYAIQQRTKEIGIRKVNGATAGEILYLLNRRFIGWVGIAFAIAVPITWYSLSCWLENFVYRVDISIGTCLLSGGIVLMVTLLTVSRHSYKAASRNPVNALQSE
;
A
#
# COMPACT_ATOMS: atom_id res chain seq x y z
N PRO A 1 33.92 26.88 4.95
CA PRO A 1 32.54 27.36 5.01
C PRO A 1 31.65 26.65 3.98
N ASN A 2 32.21 26.29 2.81
CA ASN A 2 31.44 25.64 1.74
C ASN A 2 31.77 24.13 1.65
N ALA A 3 31.82 23.44 2.80
CA ALA A 3 32.03 22.01 2.83
C ALA A 3 30.70 21.26 2.55
N ILE A 4 30.78 20.20 1.75
CA ILE A 4 29.64 19.34 1.44
C ILE A 4 30.00 17.88 1.71
N ALA A 5 29.05 17.13 2.24
CA ALA A 5 29.13 15.69 2.34
C ALA A 5 28.18 15.07 1.32
N LEU A 6 28.68 14.17 0.47
CA LEU A 6 27.91 13.49 -0.56
C LEU A 6 27.58 12.07 -0.12
N THR A 7 26.44 11.52 -0.58
CA THR A 7 26.20 10.08 -0.47
C THR A 7 27.13 9.31 -1.40
N GLU A 8 27.35 8.02 -1.13
CA GLU A 8 28.15 7.13 -2.01
C GLU A 8 27.63 7.15 -3.46
N TYR A 9 26.28 7.15 -3.62
CA TYR A 9 25.64 7.22 -4.93
C TYR A 9 25.96 8.53 -5.66
N GLN A 10 25.79 9.66 -4.99
CA GLN A 10 26.01 10.98 -5.60
C GLN A 10 27.50 11.23 -5.89
N ALA A 11 28.38 10.78 -4.99
CA ALA A 11 29.83 10.85 -5.21
C ALA A 11 30.25 10.08 -6.47
N LYS A 12 29.64 8.91 -6.70
CA LYS A 12 29.90 8.10 -7.90
C LYS A 12 29.38 8.77 -9.18
N ILE A 13 28.24 9.47 -9.12
CA ILE A 13 27.70 10.21 -10.27
C ILE A 13 28.64 11.35 -10.67
N PHE A 14 29.15 12.14 -9.70
CA PHE A 14 29.98 13.30 -10.00
C PHE A 14 31.44 12.97 -10.32
N PHE A 15 31.99 11.96 -9.67
CA PHE A 15 33.44 11.69 -9.73
C PHE A 15 33.77 10.27 -10.25
N GLY A 16 32.77 9.47 -10.61
CA GLY A 16 32.98 8.11 -11.09
C GLY A 16 33.64 7.20 -10.05
N ASN A 17 34.81 6.65 -10.39
CA ASN A 17 35.59 5.79 -9.50
C ASN A 17 36.76 6.54 -8.82
N GLU A 18 36.86 7.84 -8.99
CA GLU A 18 37.91 8.65 -8.37
C GLU A 18 37.54 9.00 -6.95
N ASP A 19 38.56 9.20 -6.09
CA ASP A 19 38.32 9.66 -4.72
C ASP A 19 37.73 11.09 -4.75
N PRO A 20 36.51 11.28 -4.23
CA PRO A 20 35.85 12.57 -4.26
C PRO A 20 36.33 13.55 -3.16
N ILE A 21 37.00 13.05 -2.10
CA ILE A 21 37.39 13.89 -0.94
C ILE A 21 38.41 14.94 -1.36
N GLY A 22 38.16 16.18 -0.96
CA GLY A 22 38.99 17.34 -1.30
C GLY A 22 38.79 17.91 -2.71
N LYS A 23 37.96 17.25 -3.55
CA LYS A 23 37.58 17.80 -4.86
C LYS A 23 36.50 18.86 -4.71
N THR A 24 36.46 19.77 -5.67
CA THR A 24 35.51 20.87 -5.68
C THR A 24 34.57 20.76 -6.88
N PHE A 25 33.35 21.20 -6.70
CA PHE A 25 32.40 21.45 -7.76
C PHE A 25 31.61 22.72 -7.50
N SER A 26 31.10 23.33 -8.55
CA SER A 26 30.36 24.57 -8.45
C SER A 26 28.88 24.32 -8.68
N ALA A 27 28.04 24.73 -7.75
CA ALA A 27 26.60 24.71 -7.87
C ALA A 27 26.09 26.16 -8.05
N LYS A 28 25.25 26.37 -9.05
CA LYS A 28 24.59 27.64 -9.30
C LYS A 28 23.20 27.64 -8.67
N TYR A 29 22.96 28.56 -7.76
CA TYR A 29 21.63 28.77 -7.19
C TYR A 29 20.77 29.55 -8.19
N THR A 30 19.65 28.94 -8.60
CA THR A 30 18.79 29.46 -9.65
C THR A 30 18.14 30.80 -9.29
N TYR A 31 17.84 31.02 -8.01
CA TYR A 31 17.13 32.21 -7.52
C TYR A 31 18.04 33.40 -7.24
N GLU A 32 19.30 33.18 -6.92
CA GLU A 32 20.24 34.27 -6.53
C GLU A 32 21.31 34.54 -7.58
N ASN A 33 21.34 33.78 -8.67
CA ASN A 33 22.34 33.84 -9.74
C ASN A 33 23.80 33.71 -9.21
N GLU A 34 23.96 33.26 -7.97
CA GLU A 34 25.25 33.05 -7.33
C GLU A 34 25.75 31.63 -7.60
N THR A 35 27.04 31.55 -7.92
CA THR A 35 27.73 30.26 -8.05
C THR A 35 28.49 29.98 -6.78
N ILE A 36 28.12 28.95 -6.06
CA ILE A 36 28.83 28.55 -4.84
C ILE A 36 29.71 27.34 -5.18
N THR A 37 30.98 27.43 -4.88
CA THR A 37 31.91 26.31 -5.01
C THR A 37 31.98 25.56 -3.69
N TYR A 38 31.67 24.29 -3.75
CA TYR A 38 31.72 23.36 -2.61
C TYR A 38 32.94 22.47 -2.70
N GLU A 39 33.55 22.19 -1.55
CA GLU A 39 34.58 21.17 -1.39
C GLU A 39 34.00 19.94 -0.73
N VAL A 40 34.22 18.76 -1.29
CA VAL A 40 33.74 17.50 -0.74
C VAL A 40 34.56 17.14 0.50
N ALA A 41 33.96 17.31 1.66
CA ALA A 41 34.59 17.04 2.95
C ALA A 41 34.42 15.60 3.43
N ALA A 42 33.36 14.91 2.99
CA ALA A 42 33.09 13.55 3.40
C ALA A 42 32.19 12.81 2.39
N VAL A 43 32.31 11.48 2.38
CA VAL A 43 31.33 10.59 1.73
C VAL A 43 30.53 9.88 2.81
N ILE A 44 29.22 9.98 2.73
CA ILE A 44 28.28 9.41 3.70
C ILE A 44 27.73 8.08 3.15
N LYS A 45 27.86 7.05 3.94
CA LYS A 45 27.25 5.75 3.62
C LYS A 45 25.73 5.87 3.61
N GLU A 46 25.11 5.30 2.59
CA GLU A 46 23.66 5.25 2.52
C GLU A 46 23.10 4.32 3.59
N TYR A 47 22.11 4.82 4.31
CA TYR A 47 21.31 4.04 5.24
C TYR A 47 19.88 3.87 4.66
N PRO A 48 19.62 2.78 3.94
CA PRO A 48 18.33 2.57 3.27
C PRO A 48 17.12 2.58 4.21
N GLN A 49 17.37 2.35 5.51
CA GLN A 49 16.33 2.38 6.56
C GLN A 49 16.19 3.76 7.23
N SER A 50 17.00 4.74 6.82
CA SER A 50 16.87 6.09 7.34
C SER A 50 15.52 6.69 6.89
N PHE A 51 14.86 7.39 7.81
CA PHE A 51 13.68 8.19 7.48
C PHE A 51 14.07 9.47 6.71
N LEU A 52 15.31 9.92 6.81
CA LEU A 52 15.87 11.01 6.01
C LEU A 52 16.53 10.45 4.76
N LYS A 53 16.12 10.98 3.62
CA LYS A 53 16.76 10.72 2.32
C LYS A 53 17.33 12.03 1.81
N PHE A 54 18.60 12.03 1.52
CA PHE A 54 19.31 13.17 0.92
C PHE A 54 20.43 12.63 0.04
N ASN A 55 20.80 13.38 -0.97
CA ASN A 55 21.93 13.07 -1.84
C ASN A 55 23.21 13.78 -1.38
N ALA A 56 23.03 14.93 -0.73
CA ALA A 56 24.14 15.73 -0.20
C ALA A 56 23.71 16.51 1.04
N LEU A 57 24.67 16.82 1.92
CA LEU A 57 24.51 17.71 3.07
C LEU A 57 25.54 18.82 2.95
N ALA A 58 25.09 20.06 2.77
CA ALA A 58 25.94 21.22 2.70
C ALA A 58 25.82 22.06 3.98
N GLY A 59 26.93 22.50 4.51
CA GLY A 59 26.94 23.57 5.52
C GLY A 59 26.64 24.91 4.85
N THR A 60 25.67 25.65 5.38
CA THR A 60 25.39 27.01 4.90
C THR A 60 25.52 28.02 6.04
N THR A 61 26.04 29.18 5.74
CA THR A 61 26.06 30.35 6.64
C THR A 61 24.95 31.34 6.28
N SER A 62 24.26 31.15 5.16
CA SER A 62 23.15 31.98 4.75
C SER A 62 21.89 31.63 5.55
N GLN A 63 21.03 32.63 5.81
CA GLN A 63 19.71 32.39 6.36
C GLN A 63 18.90 31.60 5.32
N PHE A 64 18.65 30.32 5.62
CA PHE A 64 17.83 29.45 4.77
C PHE A 64 16.37 29.85 4.97
N ASN A 65 15.78 30.49 3.98
CA ASN A 65 14.36 30.84 3.99
C ASN A 65 13.55 29.69 3.39
N GLY A 66 13.10 28.78 4.23
CA GLY A 66 12.18 27.70 3.85
C GLY A 66 12.70 26.30 4.18
N GLY A 67 11.78 25.41 4.49
CA GLY A 67 12.03 24.01 4.80
C GLY A 67 11.92 23.65 6.29
N PRO A 68 11.74 22.35 6.59
CA PRO A 68 11.58 21.89 7.97
C PRO A 68 12.87 22.01 8.76
N THR A 69 12.76 22.50 9.97
CA THR A 69 13.87 22.60 10.91
C THR A 69 13.84 21.43 11.87
N LEU A 70 14.95 20.69 11.99
CA LEU A 70 15.11 19.65 13.00
C LEU A 70 15.72 20.25 14.26
N LEU A 71 15.06 20.08 15.39
CA LEU A 71 15.51 20.54 16.69
C LEU A 71 15.92 19.33 17.54
N LEU A 72 17.17 19.33 18.00
CA LEU A 72 17.59 18.41 19.06
C LEU A 72 17.29 19.07 20.40
N VAL A 73 16.36 18.48 21.14
CA VAL A 73 15.87 19.02 22.41
C VAL A 73 16.31 18.15 23.59
N ASN A 74 16.41 18.76 24.76
CA ASN A 74 16.68 18.04 26.02
C ASN A 74 15.38 17.65 26.72
N ASP A 75 15.47 16.87 27.80
CA ASP A 75 14.32 16.38 28.56
C ASP A 75 13.47 17.50 29.22
N LEU A 76 13.99 18.72 29.31
CA LEU A 76 13.29 19.87 29.88
C LEU A 76 12.56 20.71 28.83
N PHE A 77 12.63 20.32 27.56
CA PHE A 77 11.97 21.04 26.47
C PHE A 77 10.46 20.97 26.59
N ASN A 78 9.80 22.12 26.60
CA ASN A 78 8.36 22.24 26.59
C ASN A 78 7.90 22.94 25.30
N ILE A 79 7.10 22.25 24.53
CA ILE A 79 6.62 22.69 23.21
C ILE A 79 5.76 23.94 23.31
N ASP A 80 4.89 24.02 24.35
CA ASP A 80 3.96 25.16 24.52
C ASP A 80 4.72 26.43 24.87
N THR A 81 5.67 26.34 25.80
CA THR A 81 6.52 27.46 26.19
C THR A 81 7.36 27.96 25.02
N PHE A 82 7.89 27.05 24.22
CA PHE A 82 8.66 27.39 23.03
C PHE A 82 7.80 28.06 21.96
N THR A 83 6.60 27.52 21.70
CA THR A 83 5.63 28.10 20.77
C THR A 83 5.23 29.52 21.19
N GLN A 84 5.00 29.73 22.49
CA GLN A 84 4.66 31.05 22.99
C GLN A 84 5.83 32.02 22.78
N LYS A 85 7.06 31.61 23.06
CA LYS A 85 8.25 32.42 22.82
C LYS A 85 8.41 32.82 21.35
N LEU A 86 8.19 31.88 20.40
CA LEU A 86 8.22 32.18 18.97
C LEU A 86 7.20 33.24 18.57
N LYS A 87 5.98 33.19 19.17
CA LYS A 87 4.96 34.21 18.96
C LYS A 87 5.35 35.56 19.55
N ASP A 88 5.90 35.58 20.75
CA ASP A 88 6.36 36.78 21.43
C ASP A 88 7.51 37.46 20.68
N ASP A 89 8.45 36.66 20.16
CA ASP A 89 9.57 37.09 19.35
C ASP A 89 9.17 37.44 17.89
N LYS A 90 7.88 37.28 17.53
CA LYS A 90 7.32 37.53 16.18
C LYS A 90 8.12 36.85 15.07
N VAL A 91 8.57 35.63 15.32
CA VAL A 91 9.24 34.83 14.30
C VAL A 91 8.29 34.61 13.13
N PRO A 92 8.67 34.92 11.89
CA PRO A 92 7.76 34.76 10.76
C PRO A 92 7.41 33.29 10.55
N THR A 93 6.11 33.03 10.34
CA THR A 93 5.62 31.70 9.94
C THR A 93 5.65 31.58 8.43
N PHE A 94 5.92 30.38 7.95
CA PHE A 94 5.76 30.09 6.54
C PHE A 94 4.31 30.39 6.12
N ASN A 95 4.10 31.13 5.04
CA ASN A 95 2.80 31.61 4.56
C ASN A 95 2.05 32.65 5.45
N GLY A 96 2.70 33.24 6.44
CA GLY A 96 2.08 34.29 7.26
C GLY A 96 0.86 33.87 8.09
N THR A 97 0.63 32.57 8.26
CA THR A 97 -0.56 32.05 8.99
C THR A 97 -0.52 32.24 10.50
N GLY A 98 0.63 32.60 11.05
CA GLY A 98 0.84 32.74 12.51
C GLY A 98 0.82 31.40 13.27
N GLN A 99 0.81 30.26 12.59
CA GLN A 99 0.78 28.95 13.21
C GLN A 99 2.11 28.22 13.04
N TYR A 100 2.63 27.66 14.14
CA TYR A 100 3.81 26.82 14.16
C TYR A 100 3.39 25.38 14.38
N TYR A 101 3.94 24.45 13.61
CA TYR A 101 3.65 23.03 13.70
C TYR A 101 4.90 22.29 14.18
N PHE A 102 4.79 21.57 15.28
CA PHE A 102 5.86 20.76 15.84
C PHE A 102 5.44 19.31 15.86
N TYR A 103 6.33 18.46 15.44
CA TYR A 103 6.11 17.02 15.43
C TYR A 103 7.33 16.32 15.97
N THR A 104 7.12 15.31 16.79
CA THR A 104 8.19 14.38 17.09
C THR A 104 8.59 13.62 15.83
N LEU A 105 9.81 13.11 15.80
CA LEU A 105 10.29 12.32 14.66
C LEU A 105 9.37 11.14 14.35
N GLN A 106 8.84 10.50 15.40
CA GLN A 106 7.92 9.40 15.29
C GLN A 106 6.54 9.83 14.74
N GLU A 107 6.02 10.95 15.16
CA GLU A 107 4.78 11.51 14.60
C GLU A 107 4.96 11.91 13.15
N SER A 108 6.07 12.57 12.81
CA SER A 108 6.40 12.95 11.44
C SER A 108 6.49 11.74 10.49
N TYR A 109 6.96 10.59 10.99
CA TYR A 109 7.03 9.35 10.21
C TYR A 109 5.64 8.81 9.81
N PHE A 110 4.62 9.01 10.67
CA PHE A 110 3.25 8.53 10.45
C PHE A 110 2.27 9.62 10.02
N GLN A 111 2.76 10.82 9.77
CA GLN A 111 1.89 11.93 9.38
C GLN A 111 1.47 11.79 7.92
N GLU A 112 0.17 11.97 7.67
CA GLU A 112 -0.34 12.06 6.31
C GLU A 112 0.16 13.36 5.65
N GLN A 113 0.54 13.28 4.38
CA GLN A 113 0.84 14.45 3.59
C GLN A 113 -0.45 15.25 3.38
N THR A 114 -0.59 16.34 4.12
CA THR A 114 -1.56 17.37 3.79
C THR A 114 -0.84 18.38 2.90
N TYR A 115 -1.40 18.76 1.77
CA TYR A 115 -0.76 19.67 0.80
C TYR A 115 -0.50 21.09 1.33
N THR A 116 -1.10 21.46 2.46
CA THR A 116 -0.78 22.69 3.18
C THR A 116 0.53 22.62 3.95
N GLN A 117 1.12 21.43 4.09
CA GLN A 117 2.44 21.22 4.67
C GLN A 117 3.37 20.85 3.54
N GLU A 118 4.40 21.64 3.31
CA GLU A 118 5.43 21.46 2.30
C GLU A 118 5.76 20.01 2.03
N TYR A 119 5.80 19.65 0.74
CA TYR A 119 6.40 18.42 0.29
C TYR A 119 7.84 18.37 0.76
N ILE A 120 8.09 17.57 1.80
CA ILE A 120 9.43 17.30 2.29
C ILE A 120 9.90 16.01 1.61
N PRO A 121 10.58 16.08 0.46
CA PRO A 121 10.93 14.91 -0.35
C PRO A 121 11.93 13.99 0.36
N TYR A 122 12.60 14.48 1.39
CA TYR A 122 13.64 13.76 2.13
C TYR A 122 13.14 13.04 3.38
N ILE A 123 11.83 13.10 3.72
CA ILE A 123 11.28 12.32 4.83
C ILE A 123 10.47 11.15 4.29
N HIS A 124 10.94 9.94 4.59
CA HIS A 124 10.19 8.72 4.29
C HIS A 124 9.05 8.57 5.30
N ARG A 125 7.81 8.68 4.82
CA ARG A 125 6.60 8.57 5.64
C ARG A 125 5.90 7.23 5.46
N ASN A 126 5.20 6.78 6.49
CA ASN A 126 4.39 5.56 6.44
C ASN A 126 2.96 5.85 6.91
N GLN A 127 2.03 4.95 6.58
CA GLN A 127 0.63 5.09 6.93
C GLN A 127 0.30 4.13 8.07
N LYS A 128 -0.29 4.65 9.16
CA LYS A 128 -0.68 3.84 10.33
C LYS A 128 -1.70 2.76 9.98
N ASP A 129 -2.66 3.09 9.14
CA ASP A 129 -3.73 2.17 8.72
C ASP A 129 -3.17 0.97 7.96
N LEU A 130 -2.16 1.17 7.11
CA LEU A 130 -1.49 0.06 6.42
C LEU A 130 -0.87 -0.92 7.42
N LEU A 131 -0.20 -0.37 8.45
CA LEU A 131 0.42 -1.17 9.49
C LEU A 131 -0.62 -1.93 10.30
N TYR A 132 -1.73 -1.30 10.69
CA TYR A 132 -2.81 -1.96 11.42
C TYR A 132 -3.52 -3.03 10.59
N VAL A 133 -3.84 -2.78 9.33
CA VAL A 133 -4.47 -3.77 8.45
C VAL A 133 -3.52 -4.95 8.23
N GLY A 134 -2.23 -4.69 8.00
CA GLY A 134 -1.22 -5.75 7.85
C GLY A 134 -1.07 -6.60 9.11
N LEU A 135 -0.94 -5.96 10.28
CA LEU A 135 -0.82 -6.65 11.57
C LEU A 135 -2.07 -7.46 11.90
N PHE A 136 -3.26 -6.87 11.73
CA PHE A 136 -4.53 -7.56 11.98
C PHE A 136 -4.69 -8.78 11.08
N SER A 137 -4.39 -8.65 9.79
CA SER A 137 -4.44 -9.77 8.85
C SER A 137 -3.44 -10.89 9.22
N ALA A 138 -2.23 -10.53 9.66
CA ALA A 138 -1.25 -11.50 10.14
C ALA A 138 -1.72 -12.26 11.39
N ILE A 139 -2.37 -11.55 12.33
CA ILE A 139 -2.98 -12.17 13.51
C ILE A 139 -4.10 -13.13 13.10
N LEU A 140 -4.95 -12.75 12.14
CA LEU A 140 -6.01 -13.63 11.64
C LEU A 140 -5.45 -14.92 11.03
N ILE A 141 -4.36 -14.84 10.25
CA ILE A 141 -3.68 -16.02 9.70
C ILE A 141 -3.11 -16.90 10.80
N LEU A 142 -2.48 -16.30 11.81
CA LEU A 142 -1.98 -17.04 12.96
C LEU A 142 -3.10 -17.78 13.69
N VAL A 143 -4.26 -17.13 13.86
CA VAL A 143 -5.46 -17.75 14.46
C VAL A 143 -5.95 -18.93 13.61
N ILE A 144 -6.01 -18.80 12.27
CA ILE A 144 -6.34 -19.92 11.38
C ILE A 144 -5.34 -21.07 11.55
N ALA A 145 -4.04 -20.78 11.59
CA ALA A 145 -3.00 -21.79 11.77
C ALA A 145 -3.14 -22.53 13.13
N CYS A 146 -3.42 -21.78 14.20
CA CYS A 146 -3.69 -22.35 15.53
C CYS A 146 -4.93 -23.25 15.52
N PHE A 147 -6.00 -22.85 14.85
CA PHE A 147 -7.23 -23.66 14.72
C PHE A 147 -6.99 -24.91 13.89
N ASN A 148 -6.25 -24.81 12.80
CA ASN A 148 -5.87 -25.98 12.01
C ASN A 148 -5.07 -26.98 12.84
N TYR A 149 -4.08 -26.48 13.56
CA TYR A 149 -3.29 -27.34 14.45
C TYR A 149 -4.16 -27.97 15.54
N ALA A 150 -5.04 -27.20 16.18
CA ALA A 150 -5.98 -27.71 17.16
C ALA A 150 -6.90 -28.81 16.57
N ASN A 151 -7.49 -28.58 15.40
CA ASN A 151 -8.36 -29.54 14.73
C ASN A 151 -7.62 -30.85 14.38
N LEU A 152 -6.38 -30.77 13.88
CA LEU A 152 -5.56 -31.94 13.56
C LEU A 152 -5.14 -32.68 14.84
N SER A 153 -4.71 -31.96 15.87
CA SER A 153 -4.35 -32.54 17.17
C SER A 153 -5.52 -33.23 17.83
N PHE A 154 -6.72 -32.62 17.81
CA PHE A 154 -7.94 -33.27 18.28
C PHE A 154 -8.23 -34.57 17.52
N SER A 155 -8.11 -34.58 16.20
CA SER A 155 -8.32 -35.77 15.39
C SER A 155 -7.35 -36.90 15.77
N ARG A 156 -6.07 -36.57 15.93
CA ARG A 156 -4.98 -37.52 16.30
C ARG A 156 -5.17 -38.10 17.70
N ILE A 157 -5.45 -37.26 18.69
CA ILE A 157 -5.62 -37.70 20.07
C ILE A 157 -6.84 -38.59 20.23
N LEU A 158 -7.92 -38.36 19.45
CA LEU A 158 -9.08 -39.22 19.45
C LEU A 158 -8.77 -40.67 18.97
N GLN A 159 -7.78 -40.84 18.10
CA GLN A 159 -7.29 -42.16 17.72
C GLN A 159 -6.48 -42.81 18.86
N GLN A 160 -5.82 -42.00 19.70
CA GLN A 160 -5.00 -42.47 20.80
C GLN A 160 -5.77 -42.64 22.14
N VAL A 161 -7.01 -42.15 22.22
CA VAL A 161 -7.80 -42.18 23.49
C VAL A 161 -7.90 -43.58 24.05
N ARG A 162 -8.06 -44.62 23.22
CA ARG A 162 -8.11 -46.02 23.67
C ARG A 162 -6.82 -46.45 24.36
N MET A 163 -5.67 -46.13 23.77
CA MET A 163 -4.35 -46.42 24.32
C MET A 163 -4.13 -45.70 25.63
N ILE A 164 -4.43 -44.40 25.68
CA ILE A 164 -4.25 -43.56 26.87
C ILE A 164 -5.20 -44.02 28.01
N TYR A 165 -6.43 -44.42 27.69
CA TYR A 165 -7.37 -44.96 28.65
C TYR A 165 -6.86 -46.29 29.24
N THR A 166 -6.28 -47.16 28.40
CA THR A 166 -5.64 -48.41 28.85
C THR A 166 -4.48 -48.10 29.81
N GLN A 167 -3.64 -47.12 29.49
CA GLN A 167 -2.56 -46.68 30.39
C GLN A 167 -3.10 -46.19 31.76
N LYS A 168 -4.22 -45.42 31.74
CA LYS A 168 -4.89 -44.96 32.94
C LYS A 168 -5.41 -46.13 33.79
N VAL A 169 -6.03 -47.14 33.18
CA VAL A 169 -6.50 -48.34 33.88
C VAL A 169 -5.33 -49.13 34.45
N MET A 170 -4.18 -49.13 33.77
CA MET A 170 -2.93 -49.76 34.26
C MET A 170 -2.19 -48.91 35.33
N GLY A 171 -2.77 -47.80 35.78
CA GLY A 171 -2.25 -46.99 36.88
C GLY A 171 -1.41 -45.79 36.52
N ALA A 172 -1.40 -45.38 35.23
CA ALA A 172 -0.70 -44.16 34.84
C ALA A 172 -1.32 -42.93 35.52
N SER A 173 -0.48 -42.08 36.12
CA SER A 173 -0.91 -40.83 36.76
C SER A 173 -1.28 -39.77 35.72
N ALA A 174 -2.15 -38.82 36.10
CA ALA A 174 -2.53 -37.68 35.27
C ALA A 174 -1.33 -36.88 34.76
N GLY A 175 -0.29 -36.73 35.59
CA GLY A 175 0.95 -36.04 35.24
C GLY A 175 1.78 -36.77 34.17
N GLN A 176 1.81 -38.11 34.24
CA GLN A 176 2.51 -38.94 33.22
C GLN A 176 1.82 -38.81 31.84
N ILE A 177 0.49 -38.87 31.82
CA ILE A 177 -0.30 -38.69 30.59
C ILE A 177 -0.10 -37.29 30.01
N HIS A 178 -0.13 -36.25 30.88
CA HIS A 178 0.12 -34.88 30.45
C HIS A 178 1.52 -34.71 29.85
N ARG A 179 2.56 -35.21 30.55
CA ARG A 179 3.96 -35.11 30.09
C ARG A 179 4.13 -35.82 28.73
N GLN A 180 3.52 -36.97 28.54
CA GLN A 180 3.58 -37.70 27.26
C GLN A 180 2.95 -36.89 26.13
N LEU A 181 1.72 -36.35 26.32
CA LEU A 181 1.03 -35.53 25.35
C LEU A 181 1.78 -34.22 25.06
N PHE A 182 2.32 -33.59 26.08
CA PHE A 182 3.13 -32.37 25.95
C PHE A 182 4.38 -32.63 25.10
N LEU A 183 5.15 -33.67 25.40
CA LEU A 183 6.37 -33.99 24.65
C LEU A 183 6.09 -34.32 23.20
N ASP A 184 5.04 -35.09 22.88
CA ASP A 184 4.64 -35.40 21.51
C ASP A 184 4.26 -34.13 20.73
N THR A 185 3.50 -33.24 21.36
CA THR A 185 3.07 -31.97 20.80
C THR A 185 4.24 -31.00 20.62
N PHE A 186 5.10 -30.88 21.66
CA PHE A 186 6.26 -30.00 21.65
C PHE A 186 7.26 -30.37 20.55
N LEU A 187 7.59 -31.66 20.43
CA LEU A 187 8.49 -32.14 19.37
C LEU A 187 7.91 -31.87 17.98
N THR A 188 6.60 -32.06 17.80
CA THR A 188 5.93 -31.77 16.52
C THR A 188 6.01 -30.28 16.18
N VAL A 189 5.73 -29.40 17.13
CA VAL A 189 5.80 -27.94 16.96
C VAL A 189 7.24 -27.49 16.71
N LEU A 190 8.20 -28.08 17.43
CA LEU A 190 9.63 -27.76 17.28
C LEU A 190 10.15 -28.13 15.88
N ILE A 191 9.83 -29.31 15.38
CA ILE A 191 10.17 -29.73 14.00
C ILE A 191 9.52 -28.80 12.99
N ALA A 192 8.24 -28.47 13.17
CA ALA A 192 7.53 -27.54 12.30
C ALA A 192 8.18 -26.14 12.30
N PHE A 193 8.65 -25.67 13.47
CA PHE A 193 9.39 -24.40 13.59
C PHE A 193 10.68 -24.41 12.76
N PHE A 194 11.51 -25.45 12.88
CA PHE A 194 12.74 -25.54 12.07
C PHE A 194 12.45 -25.61 10.58
N LEU A 195 11.43 -26.38 10.16
CA LEU A 195 10.99 -26.39 8.76
C LEU A 195 10.49 -25.03 8.30
N SER A 196 9.79 -24.28 9.16
CA SER A 196 9.34 -22.91 8.84
C SER A 196 10.50 -21.94 8.65
N LEU A 197 11.59 -22.08 9.42
CA LEU A 197 12.81 -21.27 9.21
C LEU A 197 13.45 -21.53 7.83
N LEU A 198 13.48 -22.79 7.40
CA LEU A 198 13.98 -23.13 6.06
C LEU A 198 13.11 -22.51 4.96
N LEU A 199 11.78 -22.62 5.08
CA LEU A 199 10.86 -21.97 4.14
C LEU A 199 10.99 -20.45 4.17
N THR A 200 11.23 -19.86 5.34
CA THR A 200 11.44 -18.41 5.48
C THR A 200 12.64 -17.94 4.68
N LEU A 201 13.74 -18.71 4.61
CA LEU A 201 14.91 -18.37 3.80
C LEU A 201 14.55 -18.16 2.32
N ASP A 202 13.70 -19.02 1.77
CA ASP A 202 13.31 -18.96 0.36
C ASP A 202 12.31 -17.82 0.09
N PHE A 203 11.38 -17.57 1.02
CA PHE A 203 10.33 -16.58 0.82
C PHE A 203 10.68 -15.16 1.30
N LEU A 204 11.69 -15.00 2.16
CA LEU A 204 12.07 -13.70 2.73
C LEU A 204 12.48 -12.66 1.67
N PRO A 205 13.25 -12.99 0.60
CA PRO A 205 13.55 -12.03 -0.45
C PRO A 205 12.30 -11.50 -1.16
N ALA A 206 11.35 -12.38 -1.49
CA ALA A 206 10.09 -11.99 -2.13
C ALA A 206 9.23 -11.11 -1.20
N PHE A 207 9.17 -11.47 0.09
CA PHE A 207 8.48 -10.65 1.10
C PHE A 207 9.11 -9.26 1.23
N ASN A 208 10.44 -9.17 1.30
CA ASN A 208 11.17 -7.90 1.36
C ASN A 208 10.90 -7.01 0.12
N GLN A 209 10.75 -7.60 -1.06
CA GLN A 209 10.34 -6.86 -2.26
C GLN A 209 8.92 -6.29 -2.14
N ILE A 210 7.97 -7.08 -1.61
CA ILE A 210 6.57 -6.67 -1.45
C ILE A 210 6.44 -5.50 -0.47
N VAL A 211 7.11 -5.57 0.69
CA VAL A 211 7.03 -4.52 1.73
C VAL A 211 8.09 -3.45 1.58
N SER A 212 8.92 -3.54 0.52
CA SER A 212 10.06 -2.65 0.31
C SER A 212 10.96 -2.51 1.55
N GLY A 213 11.08 -3.61 2.29
CA GLY A 213 11.84 -3.73 3.52
C GLY A 213 13.15 -4.49 3.33
N ARG A 214 13.96 -4.55 4.40
CA ARG A 214 15.19 -5.34 4.47
C ARG A 214 15.23 -6.13 5.76
N ILE A 215 14.25 -7.00 5.95
CA ILE A 215 14.22 -7.91 7.10
C ILE A 215 15.25 -9.01 6.84
N SER A 216 16.13 -9.25 7.79
CA SER A 216 17.10 -10.36 7.77
C SER A 216 16.65 -11.48 8.70
N LEU A 217 17.20 -12.69 8.52
CA LEU A 217 16.95 -13.79 9.45
C LEU A 217 17.36 -13.46 10.89
N GLY A 218 18.40 -12.64 11.06
CA GLY A 218 18.84 -12.20 12.39
C GLY A 218 17.75 -11.46 13.18
N PHE A 219 16.77 -10.85 12.49
CA PHE A 219 15.64 -10.20 13.14
C PHE A 219 14.80 -11.16 13.98
N PHE A 220 14.60 -12.41 13.53
CA PHE A 220 13.83 -13.42 14.27
C PHE A 220 14.50 -13.85 15.58
N PHE A 221 15.83 -13.67 15.67
CA PHE A 221 16.63 -13.97 16.87
C PHE A 221 16.93 -12.73 17.71
N SER A 222 16.34 -11.57 17.39
CA SER A 222 16.47 -10.36 18.18
C SER A 222 15.83 -10.51 19.56
N GLY A 223 16.33 -9.74 20.55
CA GLY A 223 15.81 -9.77 21.92
C GLY A 223 14.33 -9.40 22.06
N GLN A 224 13.74 -8.78 21.03
CA GLN A 224 12.31 -8.42 21.01
C GLN A 224 11.44 -9.52 20.40
N VAL A 225 11.89 -10.18 19.35
CA VAL A 225 11.10 -11.16 18.58
C VAL A 225 11.25 -12.58 19.12
N LEU A 226 12.45 -12.98 19.52
CA LEU A 226 12.71 -14.33 20.02
C LEU A 226 11.81 -14.73 21.21
N PRO A 227 11.57 -13.89 22.24
CA PRO A 227 10.66 -14.24 23.33
C PRO A 227 9.22 -14.50 22.87
N VAL A 228 8.74 -13.74 21.85
CA VAL A 228 7.41 -13.93 21.28
C VAL A 228 7.31 -15.28 20.55
N ILE A 229 8.35 -15.65 19.79
CA ILE A 229 8.41 -16.95 19.10
C ILE A 229 8.42 -18.10 20.13
N VAL A 230 9.25 -17.99 21.17
CA VAL A 230 9.32 -19.00 22.25
C VAL A 230 7.96 -19.11 22.96
N ALA A 231 7.33 -18.00 23.30
CA ALA A 231 6.00 -17.98 23.90
C ALA A 231 4.96 -18.65 23.01
N LEU A 232 5.00 -18.42 21.70
CA LEU A 232 4.11 -19.04 20.72
C LEU A 232 4.34 -20.57 20.65
N ILE A 233 5.58 -21.04 20.57
CA ILE A 233 5.92 -22.48 20.59
C ILE A 233 5.39 -23.14 21.85
N LEU A 234 5.61 -22.51 23.01
CA LEU A 234 5.12 -23.02 24.29
C LEU A 234 3.59 -23.03 24.34
N ALA A 235 2.92 -21.97 23.91
CA ALA A 235 1.46 -21.88 23.89
C ALA A 235 0.84 -22.97 22.99
N LEU A 236 1.36 -23.16 21.77
CA LEU A 236 0.92 -24.20 20.85
C LEU A 236 1.16 -25.62 21.37
N SER A 237 2.13 -25.81 22.25
CA SER A 237 2.44 -27.11 22.86
C SER A 237 1.64 -27.36 24.14
N ILE A 238 1.53 -26.36 25.02
CA ILE A 238 0.90 -26.49 26.32
C ILE A 238 -0.63 -26.51 26.23
N ILE A 239 -1.23 -25.57 25.46
CA ILE A 239 -2.69 -25.42 25.46
C ILE A 239 -3.41 -26.68 24.97
N PRO A 240 -3.06 -27.30 23.83
CA PRO A 240 -3.71 -28.54 23.39
C PRO A 240 -3.44 -29.70 24.33
N SER A 241 -2.21 -29.87 24.84
CA SER A 241 -1.84 -30.97 25.72
C SER A 241 -2.57 -30.90 27.07
N LEU A 242 -2.67 -29.72 27.70
CA LEU A 242 -3.45 -29.50 28.94
C LEU A 242 -4.94 -29.77 28.72
N TYR A 243 -5.52 -29.21 27.67
CA TYR A 243 -6.93 -29.42 27.40
C TYR A 243 -7.25 -30.90 27.24
N MET A 244 -6.43 -31.64 26.51
CA MET A 244 -6.65 -33.06 26.27
C MET A 244 -6.38 -33.92 27.47
N SER A 245 -5.31 -33.65 28.20
CA SER A 245 -5.00 -34.35 29.46
C SER A 245 -6.13 -34.18 30.49
N HIS A 246 -6.62 -32.93 30.66
CA HIS A 246 -7.74 -32.65 31.55
C HIS A 246 -9.01 -33.40 31.10
N LYS A 247 -9.30 -33.36 29.79
CA LYS A 247 -10.47 -34.03 29.20
C LYS A 247 -10.45 -35.54 29.38
N ILE A 248 -9.31 -36.19 29.13
CA ILE A 248 -9.15 -37.64 29.30
C ILE A 248 -9.22 -38.04 30.77
N ASN A 249 -8.61 -37.25 31.65
CA ASN A 249 -8.62 -37.54 33.08
C ASN A 249 -10.02 -37.40 33.70
N SER A 250 -10.88 -36.54 33.15
CA SER A 250 -12.27 -36.35 33.61
C SER A 250 -13.25 -37.41 33.10
N LEU A 251 -12.85 -38.28 32.14
CA LEU A 251 -13.75 -39.31 31.58
C LEU A 251 -13.93 -40.46 32.57
N SER A 252 -15.21 -40.76 32.92
CA SER A 252 -15.64 -42.00 33.56
C SER A 252 -15.74 -43.14 32.52
N HIS A 253 -15.84 -44.38 33.01
CA HIS A 253 -15.96 -45.57 32.14
C HIS A 253 -17.19 -45.51 31.21
N SER A 254 -18.32 -45.01 31.71
CA SER A 254 -19.55 -44.84 30.93
C SER A 254 -19.45 -43.70 29.92
N GLU A 255 -18.78 -42.61 30.31
CA GLU A 255 -18.56 -41.44 29.45
C GLU A 255 -17.54 -41.73 28.34
N TYR A 256 -16.56 -42.62 28.59
CA TYR A 256 -15.63 -43.06 27.53
C TYR A 256 -16.37 -43.61 26.31
N LYS A 257 -17.36 -44.48 26.56
CA LYS A 257 -18.22 -45.06 25.50
C LYS A 257 -19.06 -44.00 24.81
N SER A 258 -19.59 -43.03 25.57
CA SER A 258 -20.34 -41.87 25.03
C SER A 258 -19.46 -40.85 24.35
N PHE A 259 -18.22 -40.67 24.83
CA PHE A 259 -17.26 -39.74 24.25
C PHE A 259 -16.78 -40.14 22.84
N THR A 260 -16.69 -41.44 22.57
CA THR A 260 -16.37 -41.97 21.25
C THR A 260 -17.51 -41.82 20.27
N THR A 261 -18.77 -41.71 20.74
CA THR A 261 -20.01 -41.66 19.92
C THR A 261 -20.78 -40.33 19.98
N GLY A 262 -20.38 -39.36 20.87
CA GLY A 262 -21.25 -38.25 21.28
C GLY A 262 -21.33 -37.05 20.36
N THR A 263 -22.50 -36.37 20.40
CA THR A 263 -22.89 -35.18 19.64
C THR A 263 -22.16 -33.89 20.09
N ARG A 264 -21.78 -33.74 21.35
CA ARG A 264 -21.13 -32.54 21.93
C ARG A 264 -19.76 -32.23 21.32
N LYS A 265 -19.05 -33.25 20.86
CA LYS A 265 -17.80 -33.23 20.15
C LYS A 265 -17.91 -32.57 18.78
N ARG A 266 -19.06 -32.74 18.15
CA ARG A 266 -19.38 -32.26 16.81
C ARG A 266 -19.48 -30.73 16.75
N THR A 267 -19.85 -30.07 17.86
CA THR A 267 -20.14 -28.64 17.94
C THR A 267 -18.85 -27.80 17.99
N ILE A 268 -17.82 -28.22 18.72
CA ILE A 268 -16.56 -27.46 18.86
C ILE A 268 -15.79 -27.42 17.54
N ILE A 269 -15.60 -28.59 16.92
CA ILE A 269 -14.91 -28.69 15.62
C ILE A 269 -15.66 -27.91 14.55
N SER A 270 -17.00 -27.90 14.58
CA SER A 270 -17.83 -27.12 13.68
C SER A 270 -17.62 -25.62 13.87
N GLY A 271 -17.59 -25.16 15.12
CA GLY A 271 -17.39 -23.75 15.46
C GLY A 271 -16.04 -23.20 14.98
N LEU A 272 -14.95 -23.94 15.26
CA LEU A 272 -13.59 -23.57 14.81
C LEU A 272 -13.51 -23.53 13.27
N SER A 273 -14.16 -24.47 12.59
CA SER A 273 -14.17 -24.51 11.12
C SER A 273 -14.96 -23.35 10.53
N ILE A 274 -16.14 -23.01 11.10
CA ILE A 274 -16.94 -21.86 10.67
C ILE A 274 -16.15 -20.57 10.82
N LEU A 275 -15.45 -20.39 11.96
CA LEU A 275 -14.63 -19.21 12.18
C LEU A 275 -13.44 -19.13 11.20
N GLN A 276 -12.80 -20.26 10.91
CA GLN A 276 -11.75 -20.35 9.89
C GLN A 276 -12.24 -19.97 8.51
N PHE A 277 -13.41 -20.47 8.07
CA PHE A 277 -14.03 -20.07 6.81
C PHE A 277 -14.38 -18.58 6.82
N ALA A 278 -14.91 -18.07 7.93
CA ALA A 278 -15.27 -16.67 8.04
C ALA A 278 -14.05 -15.76 7.86
N ILE A 279 -12.92 -16.09 8.50
CA ILE A 279 -11.66 -15.34 8.33
C ILE A 279 -11.17 -15.45 6.89
N SER A 280 -11.21 -16.63 6.28
CA SER A 280 -10.79 -16.81 4.88
C SER A 280 -11.67 -16.03 3.90
N ILE A 281 -12.99 -16.01 4.09
CA ILE A 281 -13.92 -15.21 3.29
C ILE A 281 -13.59 -13.72 3.47
N ALA A 282 -13.37 -13.27 4.71
CA ALA A 282 -13.04 -11.89 5.01
C ALA A 282 -11.75 -11.43 4.32
N LEU A 283 -10.68 -12.24 4.37
CA LEU A 283 -9.40 -11.93 3.71
C LEU A 283 -9.54 -11.90 2.18
N VAL A 284 -10.25 -12.85 1.59
CA VAL A 284 -10.50 -12.87 0.14
C VAL A 284 -11.33 -11.66 -0.28
N PHE A 285 -12.38 -11.32 0.49
CA PHE A 285 -13.21 -10.15 0.23
C PHE A 285 -12.40 -8.85 0.31
N ALA A 286 -11.60 -8.69 1.37
CA ALA A 286 -10.71 -7.53 1.51
C ALA A 286 -9.73 -7.44 0.33
N THR A 287 -9.12 -8.55 -0.07
CA THR A 287 -8.21 -8.61 -1.21
C THR A 287 -8.87 -8.17 -2.51
N LEU A 288 -10.08 -8.65 -2.80
CA LEU A 288 -10.80 -8.29 -4.02
C LEU A 288 -11.15 -6.80 -4.04
N THR A 289 -11.60 -6.25 -2.91
CA THR A 289 -11.95 -4.82 -2.80
C THR A 289 -10.71 -3.93 -2.93
N VAL A 290 -9.61 -4.24 -2.22
CA VAL A 290 -8.37 -3.46 -2.32
C VAL A 290 -7.76 -3.55 -3.72
N ARG A 291 -7.87 -4.71 -4.38
CA ARG A 291 -7.45 -4.86 -5.78
C ARG A 291 -8.28 -3.99 -6.72
N GLN A 292 -9.59 -3.87 -6.52
CA GLN A 292 -10.44 -2.97 -7.31
C GLN A 292 -10.01 -1.50 -7.11
N GLN A 293 -9.72 -1.09 -5.87
CA GLN A 293 -9.20 0.25 -5.57
C GLN A 293 -7.84 0.49 -6.24
N LEU A 294 -6.95 -0.51 -6.23
CA LEU A 294 -5.67 -0.43 -6.93
C LEU A 294 -5.86 -0.32 -8.46
N THR A 295 -6.80 -1.06 -9.03
CA THR A 295 -7.11 -0.96 -10.47
C THR A 295 -7.59 0.44 -10.82
N LEU A 296 -8.42 1.07 -9.99
CA LEU A 296 -8.84 2.47 -10.17
C LEU A 296 -7.63 3.41 -10.15
N THR A 297 -6.69 3.22 -9.21
CA THR A 297 -5.43 3.97 -9.15
C THR A 297 -4.61 3.81 -10.44
N GLN A 298 -4.43 2.58 -10.89
CA GLN A 298 -3.67 2.28 -12.11
C GLN A 298 -4.32 2.88 -13.35
N THR A 299 -5.64 2.80 -13.47
CA THR A 299 -6.39 3.39 -14.60
C THR A 299 -6.19 4.91 -14.68
N ASN A 300 -6.21 5.60 -13.53
CA ASN A 300 -5.91 7.03 -13.49
C ASN A 300 -4.45 7.34 -13.83
N GLY A 301 -3.52 6.44 -13.51
CA GLY A 301 -2.10 6.58 -13.84
C GLY A 301 -1.76 6.30 -15.30
N GLU A 302 -2.62 5.57 -16.06
CA GLU A 302 -2.32 5.19 -17.48
C GLU A 302 -2.07 6.40 -18.38
N ARG A 303 -2.67 7.56 -18.07
CA ARG A 303 -2.42 8.80 -18.83
C ARG A 303 -0.94 9.26 -18.76
N TYR A 304 -0.23 8.91 -17.71
CA TYR A 304 1.17 9.26 -17.50
C TYR A 304 2.15 8.23 -18.06
N ARG A 305 1.64 7.11 -18.58
CA ARG A 305 2.50 6.06 -19.17
C ARG A 305 3.30 6.61 -20.33
N ASP A 306 4.58 6.29 -20.35
CA ASP A 306 5.56 6.73 -21.36
C ASP A 306 5.75 8.26 -21.42
N LEU A 307 5.34 8.99 -20.39
CA LEU A 307 5.58 10.41 -20.20
C LEU A 307 6.78 10.61 -19.29
N ILE A 308 7.79 11.32 -19.79
CA ILE A 308 8.95 11.74 -19.01
C ILE A 308 9.05 13.26 -18.93
N GLU A 309 9.65 13.75 -17.88
CA GLU A 309 9.93 15.16 -17.66
C GLU A 309 11.42 15.38 -17.55
N ILE A 310 11.95 16.36 -18.26
CA ILE A 310 13.35 16.77 -18.25
C ILE A 310 13.38 18.24 -17.85
N ALA A 311 14.17 18.56 -16.82
CA ALA A 311 14.29 19.91 -16.26
C ALA A 311 15.60 20.57 -16.66
N ASP A 312 15.53 21.85 -17.03
CA ASP A 312 16.66 22.75 -17.11
C ASP A 312 16.39 23.99 -16.25
N TRP A 313 16.79 23.92 -15.01
CA TRP A 313 16.59 25.02 -14.07
C TRP A 313 17.42 26.26 -14.39
N SER A 314 18.41 26.16 -15.30
CA SER A 314 19.11 27.33 -15.83
C SER A 314 18.26 28.15 -16.82
N GLY A 315 17.23 27.49 -17.42
CA GLY A 315 16.30 28.08 -18.40
C GLY A 315 16.93 28.45 -19.75
N ASN A 316 18.24 28.19 -19.94
CA ASN A 316 18.98 28.72 -21.09
C ASN A 316 18.92 27.78 -22.31
N HIS A 317 18.76 26.48 -22.08
CA HIS A 317 18.96 25.47 -23.14
C HIS A 317 17.72 24.65 -23.45
N ILE A 318 16.68 24.73 -22.62
CA ILE A 318 15.48 23.88 -22.76
C ILE A 318 14.78 24.08 -24.10
N GLN A 319 14.75 25.30 -24.59
CA GLN A 319 14.12 25.60 -25.88
C GLN A 319 14.92 25.01 -27.05
N THR A 320 16.24 25.20 -27.09
CA THR A 320 17.14 24.62 -28.08
C THR A 320 17.05 23.09 -28.07
N PHE A 321 17.06 22.51 -26.84
CA PHE A 321 16.91 21.08 -26.67
C PHE A 321 15.57 20.58 -27.24
N SER A 322 14.47 21.27 -26.93
CA SER A 322 13.13 20.91 -27.41
C SER A 322 13.02 20.96 -28.94
N GLU A 323 13.62 21.95 -29.57
CA GLU A 323 13.61 22.09 -31.03
C GLU A 323 14.36 20.96 -31.73
N GLU A 324 15.48 20.51 -31.14
CA GLU A 324 16.27 19.40 -31.69
C GLU A 324 15.55 18.07 -31.56
N ILE A 325 15.04 17.76 -30.36
CA ILE A 325 14.40 16.47 -30.08
C ILE A 325 13.06 16.30 -30.79
N ARG A 326 12.37 17.41 -31.16
CA ARG A 326 11.10 17.35 -31.88
C ARG A 326 11.20 16.60 -33.22
N ARG A 327 12.40 16.46 -33.76
CA ARG A 327 12.67 15.77 -35.03
C ARG A 327 12.76 14.24 -34.87
N TYR A 328 12.79 13.71 -33.65
CA TYR A 328 13.00 12.29 -33.45
C TYR A 328 11.69 11.49 -33.64
N PRO A 329 11.70 10.49 -34.54
CA PRO A 329 10.52 9.67 -34.79
C PRO A 329 10.05 8.84 -33.57
N SER A 330 10.92 8.62 -32.59
CA SER A 330 10.66 7.91 -31.36
C SER A 330 9.86 8.73 -30.33
N ILE A 331 9.71 10.05 -30.56
CA ILE A 331 8.88 10.94 -29.77
C ILE A 331 7.48 10.95 -30.38
N GLU A 332 6.46 10.76 -29.54
CA GLU A 332 5.07 10.82 -29.94
C GLU A 332 4.57 12.27 -29.92
N GLU A 333 4.74 12.92 -28.76
CA GLU A 333 4.30 14.30 -28.50
C GLU A 333 5.22 14.92 -27.46
N MET A 334 5.30 16.25 -27.45
CA MET A 334 6.03 17.00 -26.43
C MET A 334 5.43 18.37 -26.19
N CYS A 335 5.63 18.90 -24.99
CA CYS A 335 5.28 20.27 -24.62
C CYS A 335 6.36 20.90 -23.76
N LEU A 336 6.37 22.22 -23.75
CA LEU A 336 7.19 23.02 -22.84
C LEU A 336 6.33 23.54 -21.70
N SER A 337 6.86 23.52 -20.48
CA SER A 337 6.14 24.03 -19.31
C SER A 337 7.06 24.70 -18.31
N ARG A 338 6.43 25.43 -17.38
CA ARG A 338 7.12 26.04 -16.24
C ARG A 338 6.96 25.23 -14.97
N SER A 339 5.93 24.39 -14.89
CA SER A 339 5.63 23.54 -13.75
C SER A 339 5.49 22.09 -14.17
N GLY A 340 5.95 21.18 -13.31
CA GLY A 340 5.73 19.74 -13.45
C GLY A 340 4.25 19.37 -13.29
N ILE A 341 3.90 18.17 -13.73
CA ILE A 341 2.51 17.69 -13.63
C ILE A 341 2.20 17.13 -12.23
N ILE A 342 3.16 16.51 -11.58
CA ILE A 342 3.02 15.98 -10.20
C ILE A 342 3.50 17.03 -9.19
N GLN A 343 4.57 17.74 -9.50
CA GLN A 343 5.09 18.85 -8.71
C GLN A 343 4.69 20.18 -9.35
N PHE A 344 3.47 20.58 -9.11
CA PHE A 344 2.92 21.84 -9.62
C PHE A 344 2.92 22.93 -8.57
N ASN A 345 2.83 24.17 -9.00
CA ASN A 345 2.78 25.31 -8.10
C ASN A 345 1.44 25.36 -7.36
N LEU A 346 1.52 25.48 -6.05
CA LEU A 346 0.36 25.74 -5.20
C LEU A 346 0.28 27.23 -4.89
N ARG A 347 -0.89 27.81 -5.07
CA ARG A 347 -1.19 29.21 -4.74
C ARG A 347 -2.37 29.27 -3.80
N THR A 348 -2.39 30.25 -2.94
CA THR A 348 -3.57 30.55 -2.11
C THR A 348 -4.46 31.50 -2.89
N MET A 349 -5.70 31.14 -3.07
CA MET A 349 -6.73 31.97 -3.68
C MET A 349 -7.73 32.39 -2.61
N VAL A 350 -8.09 33.67 -2.62
CA VAL A 350 -9.14 34.21 -1.76
C VAL A 350 -10.41 34.38 -2.59
N LEU A 351 -11.46 33.66 -2.24
CA LEU A 351 -12.80 33.86 -2.80
C LEU A 351 -13.68 34.51 -1.73
N LYS A 352 -14.62 35.33 -2.15
CA LYS A 352 -15.66 35.87 -1.23
C LYS A 352 -16.91 35.03 -1.38
N ASP A 353 -17.46 34.58 -0.24
CA ASP A 353 -18.75 33.92 -0.19
C ASP A 353 -19.91 34.91 -0.46
N GLU A 354 -21.16 34.43 -0.50
CA GLU A 354 -22.36 35.23 -0.71
C GLU A 354 -22.56 36.31 0.38
N ASN A 355 -21.94 36.14 1.55
CA ASN A 355 -21.99 37.07 2.67
C ASN A 355 -20.82 38.07 2.69
N GLY A 356 -19.89 37.95 1.72
CA GLY A 356 -18.72 38.81 1.62
C GLY A 356 -17.52 38.34 2.49
N ASN A 357 -17.60 37.16 3.15
CA ASN A 357 -16.51 36.62 3.92
C ASN A 357 -15.43 36.05 2.99
N GLU A 358 -14.19 36.27 3.33
CA GLU A 358 -13.06 35.74 2.58
C GLU A 358 -12.79 34.27 2.92
N LEU A 359 -12.82 33.42 1.90
CA LEU A 359 -12.53 32.00 1.98
C LEU A 359 -11.22 31.73 1.25
N ASN A 360 -10.26 31.15 1.96
CA ASN A 360 -8.96 30.78 1.40
C ASN A 360 -9.01 29.38 0.80
N TYR A 361 -8.70 29.27 -0.48
CA TYR A 361 -8.58 27.99 -1.19
C TYR A 361 -7.15 27.77 -1.67
N THR A 362 -6.69 26.54 -1.59
CA THR A 362 -5.45 26.14 -2.25
C THR A 362 -5.74 25.83 -3.71
N LEU A 363 -5.04 26.50 -4.63
CA LEU A 363 -5.18 26.39 -6.07
C LEU A 363 -3.95 25.75 -6.68
N GLY A 364 -4.14 24.74 -7.53
CA GLY A 364 -3.08 24.19 -8.36
C GLY A 364 -2.88 25.04 -9.61
N GLN A 365 -1.64 25.40 -9.91
CA GLN A 365 -1.30 26.20 -11.08
C GLN A 365 -0.39 25.40 -12.01
N TYR A 366 -0.84 25.24 -13.26
CA TYR A 366 -0.06 24.68 -14.36
C TYR A 366 0.20 25.76 -15.40
N GLU A 367 1.38 25.73 -16.00
CA GLU A 367 1.72 26.67 -17.07
C GLU A 367 2.47 25.92 -18.16
N GLY A 368 1.95 25.98 -19.40
CA GLY A 368 2.52 25.26 -20.52
C GLY A 368 2.24 25.93 -21.87
N ASP A 369 2.83 25.37 -22.92
CA ASP A 369 2.62 25.81 -24.29
C ASP A 369 1.29 25.32 -24.88
N SER A 370 1.04 25.62 -26.14
CA SER A 370 -0.18 25.26 -26.87
C SER A 370 -0.42 23.77 -27.07
N THR A 371 0.47 22.91 -26.62
CA THR A 371 0.36 21.46 -26.74
C THR A 371 0.23 20.76 -25.37
N PHE A 372 0.27 21.55 -24.29
CA PHE A 372 0.31 21.03 -22.92
C PHE A 372 -0.88 20.10 -22.60
N LEU A 373 -2.13 20.54 -22.84
CA LEU A 373 -3.29 19.71 -22.52
C LEU A 373 -3.29 18.40 -23.33
N LYS A 374 -2.87 18.48 -24.60
CA LYS A 374 -2.78 17.32 -25.49
C LYS A 374 -1.73 16.32 -25.00
N VAL A 375 -0.52 16.76 -24.65
CA VAL A 375 0.57 15.92 -24.16
C VAL A 375 0.20 15.26 -22.84
N MET A 376 -0.49 16.00 -21.96
CA MET A 376 -0.97 15.50 -20.67
C MET A 376 -2.23 14.63 -20.79
N LYS A 377 -2.80 14.49 -22.00
CA LYS A 377 -4.07 13.79 -22.24
C LYS A 377 -5.19 14.33 -21.35
N ILE A 378 -5.28 15.65 -21.23
CA ILE A 378 -6.33 16.35 -20.47
C ILE A 378 -7.46 16.69 -21.44
N ASN A 379 -8.66 16.18 -21.17
CA ASN A 379 -9.82 16.41 -22.02
C ASN A 379 -10.47 17.77 -21.72
N ILE A 380 -10.73 18.56 -22.75
CA ILE A 380 -11.54 19.77 -22.66
C ILE A 380 -13.01 19.32 -22.65
N LEU A 381 -13.71 19.59 -21.56
CA LEU A 381 -15.11 19.22 -21.38
C LEU A 381 -16.05 20.27 -22.00
N GLN A 382 -15.65 21.55 -21.92
CA GLN A 382 -16.41 22.66 -22.45
C GLN A 382 -15.45 23.82 -22.79
N GLY A 383 -15.69 24.54 -23.88
CA GLY A 383 -14.91 25.72 -24.25
C GLY A 383 -14.18 25.58 -25.58
N LEU A 384 -13.16 26.39 -25.76
CA LEU A 384 -12.35 26.48 -26.98
C LEU A 384 -11.22 25.45 -26.97
N SER A 385 -10.77 25.02 -28.14
CA SER A 385 -9.51 24.29 -28.25
C SER A 385 -8.31 25.20 -27.92
N GLU A 386 -7.18 24.60 -27.56
CA GLU A 386 -5.95 25.34 -27.20
C GLU A 386 -5.55 26.36 -28.25
N ARG A 387 -5.61 25.97 -29.54
CA ARG A 387 -5.27 26.86 -30.67
C ARG A 387 -6.26 28.00 -30.87
N GLU A 388 -7.54 27.77 -30.67
CA GLU A 388 -8.59 28.79 -30.77
C GLU A 388 -8.48 29.78 -29.61
N ALA A 389 -8.28 29.26 -28.38
CA ALA A 389 -8.12 30.07 -27.19
C ALA A 389 -6.95 31.05 -27.30
N LEU A 390 -5.77 30.58 -27.77
CA LEU A 390 -4.59 31.42 -27.98
C LEU A 390 -4.73 32.43 -29.12
N LYS A 391 -5.63 32.21 -30.07
CA LYS A 391 -5.96 33.22 -31.10
C LYS A 391 -6.93 34.28 -30.59
N GLN A 392 -7.82 33.89 -29.68
CA GLN A 392 -8.90 34.76 -29.21
C GLN A 392 -8.50 35.59 -28.01
N TYR A 393 -7.68 35.03 -27.11
CA TYR A 393 -7.31 35.65 -25.84
C TYR A 393 -5.79 35.76 -25.70
N SER A 394 -5.33 36.84 -25.12
CA SER A 394 -3.90 37.06 -24.85
C SER A 394 -3.39 36.12 -23.73
N THR A 395 -4.23 35.85 -22.74
CA THR A 395 -3.91 34.96 -21.60
C THR A 395 -5.09 34.02 -21.35
N PRO A 396 -5.25 32.96 -22.17
CA PRO A 396 -6.30 31.98 -21.98
C PRO A 396 -5.95 31.06 -20.81
N VAL A 397 -6.96 30.77 -19.97
CA VAL A 397 -6.82 29.79 -18.90
C VAL A 397 -7.90 28.73 -19.01
N TYR A 398 -7.52 27.51 -18.67
CA TYR A 398 -8.44 26.41 -18.48
C TYR A 398 -8.58 26.14 -16.99
N ILE A 399 -9.79 25.92 -16.55
CA ILE A 399 -10.10 25.59 -15.15
C ILE A 399 -10.60 24.16 -15.08
N ASN A 400 -10.27 23.43 -14.02
CA ASN A 400 -10.82 22.09 -13.83
C ASN A 400 -12.27 22.16 -13.30
N GLU A 401 -12.96 21.00 -13.31
CA GLU A 401 -14.34 20.91 -12.82
C GLU A 401 -14.48 21.38 -11.36
N GLN A 402 -13.47 21.09 -10.52
CA GLN A 402 -13.50 21.48 -9.12
C GLN A 402 -13.48 23.00 -8.97
N TYR A 403 -12.66 23.69 -9.74
CA TYR A 403 -12.61 25.16 -9.74
C TYR A 403 -13.88 25.78 -10.34
N ALA A 404 -14.40 25.19 -11.41
CA ALA A 404 -15.65 25.66 -12.02
C ALA A 404 -16.82 25.63 -11.01
N ARG A 405 -16.89 24.59 -10.16
CA ARG A 405 -17.91 24.48 -9.11
C ARG A 405 -17.81 25.56 -8.02
N LEU A 406 -16.59 26.06 -7.78
CA LEU A 406 -16.36 27.11 -6.77
C LEU A 406 -16.67 28.51 -7.32
N LEU A 407 -16.45 28.73 -8.61
CA LEU A 407 -16.57 30.05 -9.23
C LEU A 407 -17.99 30.48 -9.56
N VAL A 408 -18.85 29.52 -9.91
CA VAL A 408 -20.19 29.84 -10.41
C VAL A 408 -21.26 28.98 -9.76
N PRO A 409 -22.46 29.56 -9.48
CA PRO A 409 -23.61 28.80 -9.03
C PRO A 409 -23.99 27.70 -10.04
N LYS A 410 -24.72 26.68 -9.55
CA LYS A 410 -25.20 25.58 -10.40
C LYS A 410 -25.95 26.09 -11.63
N GLY A 411 -25.45 25.74 -12.82
CA GLY A 411 -26.10 26.03 -14.10
C GLY A 411 -25.54 27.21 -14.88
N GLU A 412 -24.64 28.01 -14.30
CA GLU A 412 -23.94 29.05 -15.03
C GLU A 412 -22.70 28.51 -15.77
N ASN A 413 -22.42 29.10 -16.94
CA ASN A 413 -21.22 28.80 -17.69
C ASN A 413 -20.10 29.80 -17.34
N PRO A 414 -18.94 29.35 -16.81
CA PRO A 414 -17.82 30.22 -16.51
C PRO A 414 -16.99 30.59 -17.74
N VAL A 415 -17.14 29.90 -18.88
CA VAL A 415 -16.34 30.14 -20.10
C VAL A 415 -16.59 31.55 -20.64
N GLY A 416 -15.51 32.26 -20.94
CA GLY A 416 -15.55 33.66 -21.37
C GLY A 416 -15.56 34.68 -20.22
N LYS A 417 -15.73 34.25 -18.98
CA LYS A 417 -15.65 35.14 -17.81
C LYS A 417 -14.19 35.43 -17.44
N PRO A 418 -13.91 36.67 -16.94
CA PRO A 418 -12.57 36.99 -16.46
C PRO A 418 -12.30 36.37 -15.08
N VAL A 419 -11.07 35.89 -14.89
CA VAL A 419 -10.55 35.46 -13.59
C VAL A 419 -9.42 36.37 -13.18
N ARG A 420 -9.48 36.92 -11.98
CA ARG A 420 -8.38 37.64 -11.37
C ARG A 420 -7.46 36.67 -10.68
N LEU A 421 -6.20 36.78 -10.99
CA LEU A 421 -5.16 35.97 -10.42
C LEU A 421 -4.51 36.77 -9.30
N TYR A 422 -4.73 36.32 -8.08
CA TYR A 422 -3.99 36.87 -6.93
C TYR A 422 -2.69 36.08 -6.82
N ASP A 423 -1.59 36.70 -7.22
CA ASP A 423 -0.27 36.16 -6.95
C ASP A 423 0.14 36.55 -5.54
N THR A 424 0.03 35.63 -4.62
CA THR A 424 0.54 35.78 -3.26
C THR A 424 1.97 35.21 -3.17
N GLU A 425 2.86 35.67 -4.01
CA GLU A 425 4.28 35.46 -3.77
C GLU A 425 4.66 36.28 -2.52
N PHE A 426 4.94 35.59 -1.42
CA PHE A 426 5.38 36.18 -0.15
C PHE A 426 4.41 37.14 0.56
N GLY A 427 3.10 36.89 0.50
CA GLY A 427 2.15 37.65 1.35
C GLY A 427 1.92 39.10 0.95
N LYS A 428 2.33 39.52 -0.23
CA LYS A 428 1.99 40.82 -0.81
C LYS A 428 0.75 40.64 -1.66
N MET A 429 -0.37 41.20 -1.23
CA MET A 429 -1.52 41.44 -2.09
C MET A 429 -1.07 42.38 -3.22
N GLU A 430 -1.08 41.89 -4.46
CA GLU A 430 -0.73 42.75 -5.58
C GLU A 430 -1.79 43.79 -5.90
N LYS A 431 -1.30 44.89 -6.45
CA LYS A 431 -2.04 46.13 -6.64
C LYS A 431 -3.20 45.97 -7.65
N GLU A 432 -4.25 46.77 -7.48
CA GLU A 432 -5.29 46.98 -8.49
C GLU A 432 -4.66 47.27 -9.86
N GLY A 433 -4.87 46.38 -10.85
CA GLY A 433 -4.46 46.59 -12.26
C GLY A 433 -3.86 45.40 -12.97
N GLU A 434 -3.84 44.20 -12.39
CA GLU A 434 -3.19 43.03 -12.99
C GLU A 434 -4.00 42.33 -14.07
N PRO A 435 -3.29 41.54 -14.97
CA PRO A 435 -3.94 41.02 -16.17
C PRO A 435 -5.07 40.07 -15.81
N ILE A 436 -6.23 40.36 -16.35
CA ILE A 436 -7.41 39.55 -16.25
C ILE A 436 -7.22 38.39 -17.24
N ALA A 437 -7.03 37.18 -16.71
CA ALA A 437 -7.07 35.98 -17.54
C ALA A 437 -8.52 35.64 -17.91
N ILE A 438 -8.74 35.14 -19.10
CA ILE A 438 -10.07 34.74 -19.54
C ILE A 438 -10.21 33.23 -19.53
N ILE A 439 -11.27 32.72 -18.94
CA ILE A 439 -11.57 31.29 -18.91
C ILE A 439 -11.90 30.85 -20.35
N ALA A 440 -10.97 30.12 -20.96
CA ALA A 440 -11.13 29.59 -22.31
C ALA A 440 -11.92 28.29 -22.34
N GLY A 441 -11.91 27.54 -21.23
CA GLY A 441 -12.63 26.28 -21.13
C GLY A 441 -12.56 25.63 -19.75
N ILE A 442 -13.36 24.57 -19.62
CA ILE A 442 -13.36 23.66 -18.48
C ILE A 442 -12.71 22.35 -18.92
N VAL A 443 -11.76 21.88 -18.13
CA VAL A 443 -11.07 20.60 -18.32
C VAL A 443 -11.43 19.61 -17.23
N GLU A 444 -11.24 18.32 -17.52
CA GLU A 444 -11.42 17.26 -16.53
C GLU A 444 -10.46 17.41 -15.35
N ASN A 445 -10.85 16.86 -14.22
CA ASN A 445 -9.99 16.82 -13.05
C ASN A 445 -8.75 15.96 -13.29
N LEU A 446 -7.58 16.47 -12.92
CA LEU A 446 -6.30 15.78 -13.04
C LEU A 446 -5.89 15.18 -11.69
N TYR A 447 -5.72 13.85 -11.68
CA TYR A 447 -5.28 13.11 -10.50
C TYR A 447 -3.76 13.00 -10.51
N THR A 448 -3.09 13.84 -9.73
CA THR A 448 -1.62 13.92 -9.71
C THR A 448 -0.99 13.30 -8.48
N GLY A 449 -1.80 12.99 -7.47
CA GLY A 449 -1.36 12.43 -6.18
C GLY A 449 -2.06 11.11 -5.83
N THR A 450 -2.29 10.91 -4.54
CA THR A 450 -3.01 9.74 -4.03
C THR A 450 -4.52 9.92 -4.17
N LEU A 451 -5.27 8.85 -4.40
CA LEU A 451 -6.74 8.89 -4.44
C LEU A 451 -7.38 9.21 -3.07
N ARG A 452 -6.58 9.42 -2.02
CA ARG A 452 -7.01 9.87 -0.69
C ARG A 452 -7.26 11.37 -0.61
N GLN A 453 -6.73 12.12 -1.57
CA GLN A 453 -6.78 13.58 -1.57
C GLN A 453 -7.76 14.07 -2.61
N GLU A 454 -8.46 15.15 -2.28
CA GLU A 454 -9.27 15.85 -3.26
C GLU A 454 -8.38 16.45 -4.36
N VAL A 455 -8.89 16.44 -5.57
CA VAL A 455 -8.25 17.19 -6.65
C VAL A 455 -8.39 18.66 -6.33
N TYR A 456 -7.26 19.38 -6.37
CA TYR A 456 -7.30 20.81 -6.17
C TYR A 456 -8.11 21.51 -7.24
N PRO A 457 -8.83 22.60 -6.90
CA PRO A 457 -9.17 23.59 -7.89
C PRO A 457 -7.90 23.98 -8.62
N SER A 458 -7.90 23.95 -9.94
CA SER A 458 -6.69 24.21 -10.70
C SER A 458 -6.94 25.07 -11.92
N LEU A 459 -5.90 25.84 -12.25
CA LEU A 459 -5.77 26.66 -13.44
C LEU A 459 -4.66 26.13 -14.31
N THR A 460 -4.90 26.05 -15.60
CA THR A 460 -3.87 25.78 -16.60
C THR A 460 -3.76 26.98 -17.52
N TYR A 461 -2.62 27.67 -17.44
CA TYR A 461 -2.29 28.77 -18.34
C TYR A 461 -1.68 28.23 -19.60
N LEU A 462 -2.12 28.76 -20.73
CA LEU A 462 -1.41 28.57 -21.99
C LEU A 462 -0.65 29.85 -22.35
N THR A 463 0.63 29.73 -22.61
CA THR A 463 1.48 30.84 -22.99
C THR A 463 2.35 30.49 -24.19
N HIS A 464 2.65 31.49 -25.00
CA HIS A 464 3.62 31.38 -26.09
C HIS A 464 5.01 31.87 -25.74
N THR A 465 5.16 32.46 -24.53
CA THR A 465 6.39 33.17 -24.18
C THR A 465 7.17 32.42 -23.11
N PRO A 466 8.47 32.16 -23.37
CA PRO A 466 9.40 31.67 -22.33
C PRO A 466 9.58 32.71 -21.19
N PRO A 467 10.11 32.31 -20.03
CA PRO A 467 10.95 31.13 -19.89
C PRO A 467 10.19 29.88 -19.48
N TYR A 468 10.47 28.76 -20.17
CA TYR A 468 10.11 27.43 -19.74
C TYR A 468 11.33 26.77 -19.11
N ASN A 469 11.11 25.94 -18.10
CA ASN A 469 12.16 25.23 -17.39
C ASN A 469 12.09 23.72 -17.59
N LEU A 470 10.97 23.24 -18.17
CA LEU A 470 10.67 21.82 -18.29
C LEU A 470 10.25 21.51 -19.72
N VAL A 471 10.65 20.32 -20.17
CA VAL A 471 10.06 19.69 -21.34
C VAL A 471 9.46 18.35 -20.93
N GLN A 472 8.16 18.18 -21.17
CA GLN A 472 7.51 16.89 -21.02
C GLN A 472 7.45 16.22 -22.38
N VAL A 473 7.90 14.97 -22.42
CA VAL A 473 8.05 14.19 -23.65
C VAL A 473 7.29 12.88 -23.51
N ARG A 474 6.36 12.64 -24.41
CA ARG A 474 5.69 11.35 -24.55
C ARG A 474 6.45 10.50 -25.55
N LEU A 475 6.94 9.37 -25.08
CA LEU A 475 7.75 8.45 -25.88
C LEU A 475 6.85 7.39 -26.53
N LYS A 476 7.22 6.92 -27.72
CA LYS A 476 6.61 5.73 -28.31
C LYS A 476 7.09 4.50 -27.55
N LYS A 477 6.18 3.69 -27.04
CA LYS A 477 6.45 2.53 -26.20
C LYS A 477 7.50 1.58 -26.80
N GLU A 478 7.38 1.31 -28.10
CA GLU A 478 8.25 0.37 -28.84
C GLU A 478 9.69 0.89 -28.97
N HIS A 479 9.89 2.20 -28.91
CA HIS A 479 11.17 2.87 -29.12
C HIS A 479 11.71 3.58 -27.87
N ARG A 480 11.17 3.25 -26.66
CA ARG A 480 11.50 3.96 -25.43
C ARG A 480 13.00 3.98 -25.13
N ALA A 481 13.67 2.83 -25.23
CA ALA A 481 15.11 2.74 -24.91
C ALA A 481 15.96 3.54 -25.91
N GLU A 482 15.64 3.48 -27.20
CA GLU A 482 16.27 4.26 -28.25
C GLU A 482 16.07 5.76 -28.03
N ALA A 483 14.83 6.16 -27.71
CA ALA A 483 14.49 7.56 -27.42
C ALA A 483 15.31 8.10 -26.24
N LEU A 484 15.40 7.37 -25.13
CA LEU A 484 16.19 7.81 -23.97
C LEU A 484 17.66 7.99 -24.31
N THR A 485 18.24 7.08 -25.11
CA THR A 485 19.64 7.20 -25.56
C THR A 485 19.83 8.46 -26.42
N LEU A 486 18.92 8.72 -27.36
CA LEU A 486 18.97 9.91 -28.21
C LEU A 486 18.79 11.21 -27.40
N LEU A 487 17.87 11.21 -26.45
CA LEU A 487 17.67 12.36 -25.54
C LEU A 487 18.92 12.65 -24.73
N GLN A 488 19.56 11.62 -24.17
CA GLN A 488 20.80 11.76 -23.41
C GLN A 488 21.93 12.32 -24.28
N GLN A 489 22.17 11.77 -25.48
CA GLN A 489 23.20 12.25 -26.40
C GLN A 489 22.97 13.70 -26.81
N THR A 490 21.72 14.08 -27.04
CA THR A 490 21.36 15.45 -27.42
C THR A 490 21.55 16.41 -26.25
N TRP A 491 21.17 15.97 -25.04
CA TRP A 491 21.38 16.76 -23.82
C TRP A 491 22.86 17.01 -23.55
N GLU A 492 23.70 15.98 -23.60
CA GLU A 492 25.13 16.06 -23.40
C GLU A 492 25.83 16.97 -24.41
N LYS A 493 25.33 17.03 -25.66
CA LYS A 493 25.83 17.94 -26.69
C LYS A 493 25.47 19.40 -26.42
N ILE A 494 24.27 19.66 -25.88
CA ILE A 494 23.78 21.02 -25.60
C ILE A 494 24.25 21.51 -24.24
N ASN A 495 24.26 20.62 -23.24
CA ASN A 495 24.60 20.88 -21.85
C ASN A 495 25.74 19.98 -21.34
N PRO A 496 26.97 20.11 -21.85
CA PRO A 496 28.06 19.17 -21.56
C PRO A 496 28.47 19.13 -20.08
N ASN A 497 28.10 20.13 -19.28
CA ASN A 497 28.45 20.25 -17.86
C ASN A 497 27.28 19.90 -16.92
N VAL A 498 26.14 19.48 -17.45
CA VAL A 498 24.94 19.14 -16.67
C VAL A 498 24.57 17.70 -16.96
N PRO A 499 24.56 16.82 -15.95
CA PRO A 499 24.14 15.43 -16.15
C PRO A 499 22.72 15.34 -16.75
N PHE A 500 22.50 14.35 -17.64
CA PHE A 500 21.16 14.08 -18.12
C PHE A 500 20.36 13.37 -17.04
N GLU A 501 19.33 14.02 -16.55
CA GLU A 501 18.36 13.47 -15.61
C GLU A 501 16.96 13.66 -16.17
N TYR A 502 16.13 12.65 -15.99
CA TYR A 502 14.71 12.70 -16.33
C TYR A 502 13.88 12.06 -15.25
N GLN A 503 12.64 12.50 -15.13
CA GLN A 503 11.64 11.96 -14.22
C GLN A 503 10.61 11.17 -15.02
N ASP A 504 10.42 9.88 -14.70
CA ASP A 504 9.31 9.09 -15.24
C ASP A 504 8.04 9.42 -14.46
N ILE A 505 7.09 10.09 -15.11
CA ILE A 505 5.90 10.59 -14.43
C ILE A 505 4.97 9.45 -13.98
N TYR A 506 4.94 8.34 -14.72
CA TYR A 506 4.17 7.17 -14.30
C TYR A 506 4.78 6.51 -13.07
N GLU A 507 6.10 6.36 -13.02
CA GLU A 507 6.80 5.82 -11.85
C GLU A 507 6.59 6.71 -10.62
N GLU A 508 6.68 8.02 -10.77
CA GLU A 508 6.46 8.99 -9.69
C GLU A 508 5.01 8.93 -9.16
N PHE A 509 4.02 8.85 -10.06
CA PHE A 509 2.63 8.64 -9.69
C PHE A 509 2.43 7.32 -8.93
N MET A 510 3.08 6.24 -9.37
CA MET A 510 3.02 4.94 -8.69
C MET A 510 3.74 4.97 -7.35
N LEU A 511 4.86 5.69 -7.23
CA LEU A 511 5.55 5.89 -5.95
C LEU A 511 4.66 6.62 -4.93
N SER A 512 3.91 7.63 -5.35
CA SER A 512 2.94 8.32 -4.49
C SER A 512 1.84 7.38 -3.98
N ASN A 513 1.47 6.36 -4.77
CA ASN A 513 0.45 5.36 -4.43
C ASN A 513 1.03 4.04 -3.89
N ARG A 514 2.36 3.97 -3.69
CA ARG A 514 3.10 2.75 -3.32
C ARG A 514 2.52 2.03 -2.11
N LYS A 515 2.07 2.75 -1.09
CA LYS A 515 1.52 2.15 0.13
C LYS A 515 0.22 1.38 -0.12
N THR A 516 -0.62 1.87 -1.00
CA THR A 516 -1.84 1.14 -1.43
C THR A 516 -1.48 -0.12 -2.23
N ILE A 517 -0.43 -0.04 -3.06
CA ILE A 517 0.09 -1.16 -3.85
C ILE A 517 0.69 -2.24 -2.92
N GLU A 518 1.50 -1.85 -1.95
CA GLU A 518 2.09 -2.75 -0.94
C GLU A 518 0.99 -3.47 -0.15
N LEU A 519 -0.06 -2.74 0.29
CA LEU A 519 -1.21 -3.32 0.97
C LEU A 519 -1.94 -4.37 0.12
N ALA A 520 -2.18 -4.06 -1.15
CA ALA A 520 -2.83 -5.00 -2.07
C ALA A 520 -2.02 -6.30 -2.21
N HIS A 521 -0.70 -6.21 -2.38
CA HIS A 521 0.17 -7.38 -2.48
C HIS A 521 0.21 -8.20 -1.17
N LEU A 522 0.27 -7.54 -0.01
CA LEU A 522 0.21 -8.21 1.29
C LEU A 522 -1.11 -8.97 1.48
N LEU A 523 -2.24 -8.34 1.15
CA LEU A 523 -3.55 -8.98 1.26
C LEU A 523 -3.70 -10.16 0.29
N ILE A 524 -3.18 -10.06 -0.94
CA ILE A 524 -3.14 -11.18 -1.89
C ILE A 524 -2.36 -12.35 -1.27
N MET A 525 -1.16 -12.09 -0.76
CA MET A 525 -0.32 -13.11 -0.12
C MET A 525 -1.05 -13.74 1.07
N TYR A 526 -1.63 -12.94 1.95
CA TYR A 526 -2.37 -13.42 3.11
C TYR A 526 -3.61 -14.24 2.73
N SER A 527 -4.33 -13.85 1.69
CA SER A 527 -5.47 -14.62 1.19
C SER A 527 -5.06 -15.98 0.64
N ILE A 528 -3.95 -16.05 -0.12
CA ILE A 528 -3.41 -17.31 -0.62
C ILE A 528 -3.03 -18.23 0.55
N ILE A 529 -2.29 -17.71 1.54
CA ILE A 529 -1.90 -18.48 2.73
C ILE A 529 -3.15 -18.96 3.49
N SER A 530 -4.15 -18.10 3.69
CA SER A 530 -5.40 -18.43 4.36
C SER A 530 -6.16 -19.55 3.64
N LEU A 531 -6.25 -19.49 2.30
CA LEU A 531 -6.90 -20.53 1.48
C LEU A 531 -6.15 -21.87 1.55
N LEU A 532 -4.81 -21.84 1.51
CA LEU A 532 -3.98 -23.04 1.68
C LEU A 532 -4.16 -23.66 3.06
N LEU A 533 -4.10 -22.85 4.13
CA LEU A 533 -4.34 -23.31 5.49
C LEU A 533 -5.75 -23.90 5.64
N THR A 534 -6.76 -23.27 5.02
CA THR A 534 -8.14 -23.78 5.02
C THR A 534 -8.22 -25.12 4.31
N ALA A 535 -7.58 -25.28 3.16
CA ALA A 535 -7.54 -26.54 2.43
C ALA A 535 -6.85 -27.65 3.24
N PHE A 536 -5.71 -27.37 3.89
CA PHE A 536 -5.02 -28.35 4.74
C PHE A 536 -5.84 -28.74 5.98
N GLY A 537 -6.50 -27.80 6.63
CA GLY A 537 -7.39 -28.09 7.76
C GLY A 537 -8.57 -28.95 7.37
N LEU A 538 -9.18 -28.65 6.23
CA LEU A 538 -10.28 -29.43 5.67
C LEU A 538 -9.84 -30.84 5.27
N PHE A 539 -8.65 -30.98 4.72
CA PHE A 539 -8.08 -32.28 4.38
C PHE A 539 -8.06 -33.22 5.59
N GLY A 540 -7.51 -32.77 6.71
CA GLY A 540 -7.46 -33.56 7.94
C GLY A 540 -8.86 -33.91 8.49
N MET A 541 -9.77 -32.93 8.49
CA MET A 541 -11.14 -33.14 8.95
C MET A 541 -11.95 -34.05 8.02
N ALA A 542 -11.76 -33.96 6.71
CA ALA A 542 -12.42 -34.83 5.74
C ALA A 542 -11.99 -36.29 5.92
N LEU A 543 -10.69 -36.54 6.07
CA LEU A 543 -10.20 -37.90 6.35
C LEU A 543 -10.79 -38.45 7.62
N TYR A 544 -10.84 -37.67 8.68
CA TYR A 544 -11.43 -38.09 9.96
C TYR A 544 -12.95 -38.37 9.81
N ALA A 545 -13.69 -37.47 9.16
CA ALA A 545 -15.13 -37.65 8.94
C ALA A 545 -15.45 -38.90 8.11
N ILE A 546 -14.61 -39.22 7.12
CA ILE A 546 -14.72 -40.45 6.31
C ILE A 546 -14.47 -41.69 7.16
N GLN A 547 -13.38 -41.71 7.96
CA GLN A 547 -13.04 -42.83 8.84
C GLN A 547 -14.19 -43.15 9.82
N GLN A 548 -14.79 -42.11 10.41
CA GLN A 548 -15.93 -42.30 11.32
C GLN A 548 -17.19 -42.87 10.65
N ARG A 549 -17.36 -42.66 9.37
CA ARG A 549 -18.55 -43.07 8.62
C ARG A 549 -18.30 -44.23 7.68
N THR A 550 -17.13 -44.88 7.73
CA THR A 550 -16.74 -45.95 6.81
C THR A 550 -17.80 -47.06 6.81
N LYS A 551 -18.30 -47.48 7.99
CA LYS A 551 -19.35 -48.50 8.12
C LYS A 551 -20.70 -48.04 7.56
N GLU A 552 -21.12 -46.77 7.83
CA GLU A 552 -22.34 -46.17 7.29
C GLU A 552 -22.28 -46.10 5.75
N ILE A 553 -21.11 -45.66 5.20
CA ILE A 553 -20.87 -45.60 3.76
C ILE A 553 -20.92 -47.01 3.14
N GLY A 554 -20.31 -48.00 3.80
CA GLY A 554 -20.35 -49.40 3.37
C GLY A 554 -21.78 -49.96 3.28
N ILE A 555 -22.59 -49.78 4.33
CA ILE A 555 -23.99 -50.21 4.37
C ILE A 555 -24.81 -49.55 3.28
N ARG A 556 -24.68 -48.22 3.10
CA ARG A 556 -25.41 -47.49 2.05
C ARG A 556 -25.04 -47.97 0.65
N LYS A 557 -23.74 -48.27 0.44
CA LYS A 557 -23.24 -48.75 -0.85
C LYS A 557 -23.75 -50.15 -1.18
N VAL A 558 -23.83 -51.04 -0.19
CA VAL A 558 -24.48 -52.37 -0.35
C VAL A 558 -25.96 -52.21 -0.67
N ASN A 559 -26.63 -51.19 -0.12
CA ASN A 559 -28.03 -50.85 -0.41
C ASN A 559 -28.22 -50.07 -1.73
N GLY A 560 -27.20 -49.98 -2.59
CA GLY A 560 -27.31 -49.40 -3.92
C GLY A 560 -27.02 -47.89 -4.04
N ALA A 561 -26.53 -47.23 -2.98
CA ALA A 561 -26.21 -45.80 -3.06
C ALA A 561 -25.09 -45.50 -4.06
N THR A 562 -25.30 -44.52 -4.90
CA THR A 562 -24.36 -44.05 -5.90
C THR A 562 -23.20 -43.27 -5.26
N ALA A 563 -22.05 -43.19 -5.94
CA ALA A 563 -20.91 -42.39 -5.48
C ALA A 563 -21.28 -40.89 -5.34
N GLY A 564 -22.18 -40.38 -6.20
CA GLY A 564 -22.68 -39.00 -6.14
C GLY A 564 -23.48 -38.69 -4.87
N GLU A 565 -24.36 -39.62 -4.44
CA GLU A 565 -25.13 -39.47 -3.21
C GLU A 565 -24.24 -39.47 -1.96
N ILE A 566 -23.19 -40.29 -1.94
CA ILE A 566 -22.22 -40.34 -0.86
C ILE A 566 -21.39 -39.03 -0.84
N LEU A 567 -20.97 -38.53 -2.01
CA LEU A 567 -20.29 -37.23 -2.15
C LEU A 567 -21.16 -36.09 -1.63
N TYR A 568 -22.44 -36.04 -2.03
CA TYR A 568 -23.36 -35.01 -1.55
C TYR A 568 -23.54 -35.06 -0.03
N LEU A 569 -23.70 -36.25 0.54
CA LEU A 569 -23.86 -36.43 1.97
C LEU A 569 -22.65 -35.91 2.77
N LEU A 570 -21.44 -36.13 2.26
CA LEU A 570 -20.19 -35.67 2.92
C LEU A 570 -19.98 -34.15 2.74
N ASN A 571 -20.25 -33.64 1.54
CA ASN A 571 -20.02 -32.21 1.21
C ASN A 571 -21.09 -31.29 1.80
N ARG A 572 -22.37 -31.73 1.91
CA ARG A 572 -23.49 -30.91 2.42
C ARG A 572 -23.18 -30.21 3.74
N ARG A 573 -22.45 -30.87 4.63
CA ARG A 573 -22.08 -30.30 5.93
C ARG A 573 -21.10 -29.12 5.80
N PHE A 574 -20.10 -29.26 4.94
CA PHE A 574 -19.11 -28.21 4.71
C PHE A 574 -19.72 -27.02 3.98
N ILE A 575 -20.62 -27.26 3.03
CA ILE A 575 -21.40 -26.21 2.36
C ILE A 575 -22.22 -25.41 3.38
N GLY A 576 -22.87 -26.07 4.33
CA GLY A 576 -23.61 -25.40 5.40
C GLY A 576 -22.70 -24.53 6.29
N TRP A 577 -21.49 -25.03 6.62
CA TRP A 577 -20.53 -24.25 7.42
C TRP A 577 -20.02 -23.03 6.66
N VAL A 578 -19.71 -23.16 5.37
CA VAL A 578 -19.31 -22.03 4.53
C VAL A 578 -20.44 -21.01 4.42
N GLY A 579 -21.72 -21.47 4.28
CA GLY A 579 -22.89 -20.59 4.27
C GLY A 579 -23.05 -19.77 5.57
N ILE A 580 -22.90 -20.41 6.73
CA ILE A 580 -22.93 -19.72 8.03
C ILE A 580 -21.76 -18.75 8.15
N ALA A 581 -20.55 -19.18 7.77
CA ALA A 581 -19.34 -18.36 7.78
C ALA A 581 -19.49 -17.12 6.88
N PHE A 582 -20.10 -17.29 5.70
CA PHE A 582 -20.40 -16.19 4.77
C PHE A 582 -21.36 -15.17 5.39
N ALA A 583 -22.45 -15.66 6.01
CA ALA A 583 -23.43 -14.80 6.67
C ALA A 583 -22.83 -13.97 7.82
N ILE A 584 -21.78 -14.46 8.48
CA ILE A 584 -21.07 -13.75 9.56
C ILE A 584 -19.98 -12.84 8.98
N ALA A 585 -19.17 -13.35 8.07
CA ALA A 585 -17.99 -12.64 7.56
C ALA A 585 -18.35 -11.42 6.72
N VAL A 586 -19.33 -11.55 5.81
CA VAL A 586 -19.64 -10.49 4.86
C VAL A 586 -20.09 -9.19 5.53
N PRO A 587 -21.02 -9.15 6.49
CA PRO A 587 -21.43 -7.90 7.12
C PRO A 587 -20.26 -7.21 7.87
N ILE A 588 -19.47 -8.00 8.61
CA ILE A 588 -18.35 -7.48 9.38
C ILE A 588 -17.28 -6.89 8.45
N THR A 589 -16.92 -7.64 7.41
CA THR A 589 -15.89 -7.20 6.46
C THR A 589 -16.38 -6.03 5.61
N TRP A 590 -17.64 -6.02 5.19
CA TRP A 590 -18.24 -4.90 4.48
C TRP A 590 -18.14 -3.61 5.29
N TYR A 591 -18.54 -3.65 6.55
CA TYR A 591 -18.44 -2.49 7.43
C TYR A 591 -17.00 -2.01 7.59
N SER A 592 -16.06 -2.94 7.87
CA SER A 592 -14.65 -2.60 8.04
C SER A 592 -14.03 -2.01 6.75
N LEU A 593 -14.38 -2.56 5.58
CA LEU A 593 -13.92 -2.06 4.29
C LEU A 593 -14.55 -0.71 3.93
N SER A 594 -15.82 -0.50 4.28
CA SER A 594 -16.48 0.80 4.09
C SER A 594 -15.76 1.89 4.87
N CYS A 595 -15.48 1.65 6.16
CA CYS A 595 -14.70 2.59 6.99
C CYS A 595 -13.28 2.82 6.44
N TRP A 596 -12.63 1.78 5.90
CA TRP A 596 -11.32 1.94 5.29
C TRP A 596 -11.38 2.75 3.98
N LEU A 597 -12.40 2.53 3.15
CA LEU A 597 -12.62 3.26 1.90
C LEU A 597 -13.02 4.72 2.14
N GLU A 598 -13.56 5.08 3.30
CA GLU A 598 -13.82 6.49 3.68
C GLU A 598 -12.54 7.35 3.71
N ASN A 599 -11.37 6.74 3.90
CA ASN A 599 -10.08 7.44 3.79
C ASN A 599 -9.72 7.81 2.33
N PHE A 600 -10.50 7.37 1.34
CA PHE A 600 -10.29 7.70 -0.07
C PHE A 600 -11.40 8.62 -0.55
N VAL A 601 -11.03 9.74 -1.14
CA VAL A 601 -11.96 10.64 -1.82
C VAL A 601 -12.53 9.96 -3.07
N TYR A 602 -11.63 9.30 -3.83
CA TYR A 602 -11.98 8.53 -5.03
C TYR A 602 -11.91 7.06 -4.71
N ARG A 603 -13.04 6.48 -4.44
CA ARG A 603 -13.19 5.10 -3.97
C ARG A 603 -14.08 4.26 -4.86
N VAL A 604 -13.82 2.97 -4.86
CA VAL A 604 -14.70 1.99 -5.51
C VAL A 604 -15.90 1.69 -4.62
N ASP A 605 -17.04 1.44 -5.26
CA ASP A 605 -18.22 0.93 -4.56
C ASP A 605 -18.09 -0.57 -4.33
N ILE A 606 -18.36 -1.00 -3.09
CA ILE A 606 -18.35 -2.41 -2.75
C ILE A 606 -19.57 -3.08 -3.40
N SER A 607 -19.34 -3.89 -4.44
CA SER A 607 -20.42 -4.56 -5.16
C SER A 607 -20.84 -5.88 -4.48
N ILE A 608 -22.13 -6.22 -4.62
CA ILE A 608 -22.64 -7.54 -4.19
C ILE A 608 -21.91 -8.68 -4.93
N GLY A 609 -21.50 -8.44 -6.18
CA GLY A 609 -20.71 -9.40 -6.96
C GLY A 609 -19.38 -9.75 -6.29
N THR A 610 -18.67 -8.77 -5.73
CA THR A 610 -17.41 -8.98 -4.99
C THR A 610 -17.64 -9.83 -3.74
N CYS A 611 -18.75 -9.61 -3.03
CA CYS A 611 -19.14 -10.40 -1.86
C CYS A 611 -19.41 -11.87 -2.25
N LEU A 612 -20.23 -12.10 -3.27
CA LEU A 612 -20.57 -13.43 -3.75
C LEU A 612 -19.33 -14.17 -4.29
N LEU A 613 -18.45 -13.46 -4.99
CA LEU A 613 -17.21 -14.03 -5.52
C LEU A 613 -16.28 -14.49 -4.40
N SER A 614 -16.16 -13.73 -3.30
CA SER A 614 -15.34 -14.11 -2.15
C SER A 614 -15.83 -15.40 -1.49
N GLY A 615 -17.12 -15.53 -1.27
CA GLY A 615 -17.73 -16.76 -0.75
C GLY A 615 -17.61 -17.93 -1.75
N GLY A 616 -17.79 -17.67 -3.05
CA GLY A 616 -17.66 -18.64 -4.12
C GLY A 616 -16.26 -19.24 -4.22
N ILE A 617 -15.20 -18.43 -4.08
CA ILE A 617 -13.81 -18.90 -4.07
C ILE A 617 -13.56 -19.85 -2.90
N VAL A 618 -13.96 -19.46 -1.68
CA VAL A 618 -13.78 -20.31 -0.49
C VAL A 618 -14.61 -21.59 -0.59
N LEU A 619 -15.83 -21.51 -1.11
CA LEU A 619 -16.66 -22.67 -1.36
C LEU A 619 -16.03 -23.62 -2.40
N MET A 620 -15.49 -23.07 -3.48
CA MET A 620 -14.80 -23.85 -4.52
C MET A 620 -13.61 -24.61 -3.95
N VAL A 621 -12.71 -23.92 -3.20
CA VAL A 621 -11.56 -24.54 -2.55
C VAL A 621 -12.01 -25.64 -1.58
N THR A 622 -13.07 -25.38 -0.82
CA THR A 622 -13.67 -26.35 0.12
C THR A 622 -14.14 -27.60 -0.61
N LEU A 623 -14.94 -27.42 -1.67
CA LEU A 623 -15.48 -28.53 -2.45
C LEU A 623 -14.39 -29.33 -3.15
N LEU A 624 -13.41 -28.69 -3.76
CA LEU A 624 -12.28 -29.37 -4.42
C LEU A 624 -11.49 -30.21 -3.42
N THR A 625 -11.20 -29.67 -2.24
CA THR A 625 -10.45 -30.38 -1.19
C THR A 625 -11.23 -31.58 -0.65
N VAL A 626 -12.49 -31.38 -0.27
CA VAL A 626 -13.29 -32.43 0.36
C VAL A 626 -13.72 -33.51 -0.67
N SER A 627 -14.13 -33.10 -1.88
CA SER A 627 -14.64 -34.02 -2.91
C SER A 627 -13.60 -35.03 -3.38
N ARG A 628 -12.32 -34.59 -3.50
CA ARG A 628 -11.24 -35.52 -3.89
C ARG A 628 -11.11 -36.70 -2.91
N HIS A 629 -11.21 -36.43 -1.61
CA HIS A 629 -11.10 -37.47 -0.58
C HIS A 629 -12.41 -38.28 -0.44
N SER A 630 -13.54 -37.60 -0.52
CA SER A 630 -14.85 -38.24 -0.49
C SER A 630 -15.07 -39.19 -1.66
N TYR A 631 -14.58 -38.81 -2.86
CA TYR A 631 -14.62 -39.67 -4.04
C TYR A 631 -13.78 -40.94 -3.85
N LYS A 632 -12.57 -40.83 -3.33
CA LYS A 632 -11.70 -41.97 -3.03
C LYS A 632 -12.34 -42.93 -2.00
N ALA A 633 -13.06 -42.38 -1.03
CA ALA A 633 -13.81 -43.18 -0.05
C ALA A 633 -15.04 -43.85 -0.64
N ALA A 634 -15.81 -43.12 -1.46
CA ALA A 634 -16.97 -43.62 -2.17
C ALA A 634 -16.64 -44.71 -3.20
N SER A 635 -15.43 -44.70 -3.76
CA SER A 635 -14.94 -45.68 -4.75
C SER A 635 -14.40 -46.97 -4.12
N ARG A 636 -14.13 -47.02 -2.80
CA ARG A 636 -13.61 -48.23 -2.12
C ARG A 636 -14.60 -49.37 -2.14
N ASN A 637 -14.07 -50.61 -2.17
CA ASN A 637 -14.90 -51.84 -2.12
C ASN A 637 -15.64 -51.92 -0.77
N PRO A 638 -16.99 -52.08 -0.76
CA PRO A 638 -17.78 -52.13 0.46
C PRO A 638 -17.43 -53.30 1.36
N VAL A 639 -16.93 -54.43 0.85
CA VAL A 639 -16.49 -55.58 1.65
C VAL A 639 -15.38 -55.21 2.60
N ASN A 640 -14.37 -54.45 2.14
CA ASN A 640 -13.26 -54.01 3.00
C ASN A 640 -13.69 -52.97 4.07
N ALA A 641 -14.81 -52.25 3.81
CA ALA A 641 -15.36 -51.28 4.74
C ALA A 641 -16.17 -51.96 5.88
N LEU A 642 -16.69 -53.15 5.67
CA LEU A 642 -17.46 -53.93 6.65
C LEU A 642 -16.58 -54.87 7.48
N GLN A 643 -15.40 -55.29 6.97
CA GLN A 643 -14.43 -56.15 7.66
C GLN A 643 -13.46 -55.41 8.57
N SER A 644 -13.36 -54.07 8.51
CA SER A 644 -12.51 -53.30 9.41
C SER A 644 -13.14 -53.18 10.80
N GLU A 645 -12.68 -54.02 11.76
CA GLU A 645 -12.95 -53.88 13.18
C GLU A 645 -12.16 -52.69 13.81
#